data_11fa481728c4f8f75169ae349849e364
#
_entry.id   11fa481728c4f8f75169ae349849e364
#
_cell.length_a   1.000
_cell.length_b   1.000
_cell.length_c   1.000
_cell.angle_alpha   90.00
_cell.angle_beta   90.00
_cell.angle_gamma   90.00
#
_symmetry.space_group_name_H-M   'P 1'
#
loop_
_entity.id
_entity.type
_entity.pdbx_description
1 polymer ?
#
loop_
_entity_poly.entity_id
_entity_poly.type
_entity_poly.pdbx_seq_one_letter_code
_entity_poly.pdbx_strand_id
1 'polypeptide(L)'
;MNTSLKWIEALVPGLNVDAQEYTDAMILSGSKVEFYKKMDADLEKIVVGQIKKIEPHPDADKLIICQVDVGTGEDIQIVTGAPNVKEGDKVPVVLDGGRVAGGHDGKMTEGGIKIKKGKLRGIESNGMMCSIEELGSTRDMYPEAPEYGIYIFAEDEVKPGDDAIKALGLDDTIVEYEITNNRVDCFSILGIAREAAATFKKEFVPPVVTETGNDEDVNDYIKVNVVDKELCPRYTARVVKNIKIAPSPKWMQRRLAAQGIRPINNIVDITNYVMEEYGQPMHAYDWDTIEGKEIVVRRAGKGELFTTLDGQERTLDENVLMICDGRKAIGIAGIMGGENSMITDNVKTMLFEAACFDGTNIRLSGKKIGLRTDASSKFEKGLDPNLAMEAMNRACQLIEELGAGEVVGGAIDIYENKKEGRRIPFEPEKYNKLLGTNIKPEEMLSYFKRLELGYDKETNEVLVPSWRQDLECDADLAEEVARFFGYANIPTTLPSGEATTGMLSYKLRIEAIAREIAEFCGFSQGMNYSFESPKVFDKLLLPEDSPLRQTVTISNPLGEDFSIMRTTSLNGMLTSLSTNYNRRNKDVRLYELGNIYLPKSVPVTELPDERMQFTLGMYGEGDFFTMKGVVEEFFYKVGMTKKAEYDPKSGRPYLHPGRQANIVYDGKVVGYLGEVHPIVAANYNIKDRVYVAVIDMPSIMDETTFDRKYEGIAKFPAATRDISMVVPKEILAGDIEKVFDSKGGAYLESYTLFDIYEGAQIKPGYKSIAYSLTFRAKDKNLEEAD
;
A
#
# COMPACT_ATOMS: atom_id res chain seq x y z
N MET A 1 6.09 6.84 -10.04
CA MET A 1 6.99 7.77 -10.76
C MET A 1 6.31 8.24 -12.02
N ASN A 2 6.24 9.56 -12.23
CA ASN A 2 5.74 10.11 -13.49
C ASN A 2 6.84 10.12 -14.54
N THR A 3 6.49 9.88 -15.81
CA THR A 3 7.42 9.96 -16.93
C THR A 3 6.77 10.64 -18.13
N SER A 4 7.50 11.53 -18.76
CA SER A 4 7.13 12.14 -20.03
C SER A 4 7.37 11.15 -21.17
N LEU A 5 6.33 10.80 -21.93
CA LEU A 5 6.49 9.93 -23.10
C LEU A 5 7.40 10.57 -24.16
N LYS A 6 7.31 11.87 -24.36
CA LYS A 6 8.21 12.60 -25.26
C LYS A 6 9.66 12.55 -24.84
N TRP A 7 9.94 12.56 -23.52
CA TRP A 7 11.31 12.41 -23.05
C TRP A 7 11.83 11.00 -23.30
N ILE A 8 10.97 9.96 -23.11
CA ILE A 8 11.29 8.59 -23.47
C ILE A 8 11.54 8.45 -24.98
N GLU A 9 10.68 9.02 -25.83
CA GLU A 9 10.86 9.02 -27.29
C GLU A 9 12.17 9.67 -27.74
N ALA A 10 12.63 10.71 -27.06
CA ALA A 10 13.92 11.34 -27.33
C ALA A 10 15.12 10.41 -27.07
N LEU A 11 14.97 9.42 -26.19
CA LEU A 11 15.99 8.42 -25.84
C LEU A 11 15.78 7.07 -26.56
N VAL A 12 14.63 6.88 -27.19
CA VAL A 12 14.27 5.66 -27.93
C VAL A 12 13.80 6.06 -29.35
N PRO A 13 14.73 6.38 -30.25
CA PRO A 13 14.39 6.83 -31.60
C PRO A 13 13.50 5.82 -32.33
N GLY A 14 12.43 6.33 -32.95
CA GLY A 14 11.45 5.52 -33.66
C GLY A 14 10.45 4.78 -32.75
N LEU A 15 10.36 5.15 -31.51
CA LEU A 15 9.23 4.82 -30.64
C LEU A 15 8.05 5.72 -31.08
N ASN A 16 7.17 5.19 -31.91
CA ASN A 16 6.01 5.95 -32.42
C ASN A 16 4.78 5.08 -32.21
N VAL A 17 4.29 5.12 -30.98
CA VAL A 17 3.15 4.33 -30.51
C VAL A 17 2.18 5.22 -29.75
N ASP A 18 0.90 4.86 -29.76
CA ASP A 18 -0.05 5.59 -28.93
C ASP A 18 0.12 5.23 -27.44
N ALA A 19 -0.45 6.05 -26.56
CA ALA A 19 -0.28 5.89 -25.12
C ALA A 19 -0.85 4.58 -24.58
N GLN A 20 -1.94 4.06 -25.16
CA GLN A 20 -2.53 2.79 -24.75
C GLN A 20 -1.63 1.63 -25.17
N GLU A 21 -1.18 1.61 -26.42
CA GLU A 21 -0.24 0.59 -26.91
C GLU A 21 1.06 0.58 -26.08
N TYR A 22 1.57 1.78 -25.78
CA TYR A 22 2.75 1.94 -24.94
C TYR A 22 2.56 1.32 -23.54
N THR A 23 1.49 1.71 -22.86
CA THR A 23 1.24 1.25 -21.48
C THR A 23 0.96 -0.25 -21.41
N ASP A 24 0.17 -0.79 -22.35
CA ASP A 24 -0.12 -2.22 -22.40
C ASP A 24 1.15 -3.05 -22.61
N ALA A 25 2.02 -2.62 -23.53
CA ALA A 25 3.29 -3.30 -23.79
C ALA A 25 4.24 -3.25 -22.59
N MET A 26 4.35 -2.10 -21.93
CA MET A 26 5.18 -1.94 -20.73
C MET A 26 4.69 -2.80 -19.55
N ILE A 27 3.37 -2.87 -19.34
CA ILE A 27 2.77 -3.75 -18.32
C ILE A 27 3.08 -5.21 -18.64
N LEU A 28 2.89 -5.64 -19.88
CA LEU A 28 3.12 -7.04 -20.30
C LEU A 28 4.60 -7.44 -20.21
N SER A 29 5.53 -6.48 -20.31
CA SER A 29 6.97 -6.72 -20.14
C SER A 29 7.48 -6.53 -18.72
N GLY A 30 6.58 -6.31 -17.73
CA GLY A 30 6.88 -6.29 -16.30
C GLY A 30 7.05 -4.91 -15.66
N SER A 31 6.81 -3.83 -16.40
CA SER A 31 6.83 -2.45 -15.87
C SER A 31 5.41 -1.96 -15.62
N LYS A 32 4.92 -2.05 -14.39
CA LYS A 32 3.53 -1.72 -14.04
C LYS A 32 3.24 -0.24 -14.23
N VAL A 33 2.29 0.08 -15.09
CA VAL A 33 1.71 1.40 -15.27
C VAL A 33 0.40 1.49 -14.46
N GLU A 34 0.25 2.53 -13.64
CA GLU A 34 -0.97 2.80 -12.89
C GLU A 34 -2.00 3.54 -13.75
N PHE A 35 -1.59 4.59 -14.42
CA PHE A 35 -2.41 5.29 -15.39
C PHE A 35 -1.54 6.12 -16.35
N TYR A 36 -2.17 6.65 -17.39
CA TYR A 36 -1.56 7.69 -18.22
C TYR A 36 -2.54 8.85 -18.44
N LYS A 37 -1.99 10.04 -18.66
CA LYS A 37 -2.75 11.26 -18.93
C LYS A 37 -2.15 12.00 -20.11
N LYS A 38 -2.95 12.21 -21.16
CA LYS A 38 -2.62 13.15 -22.24
C LYS A 38 -2.87 14.56 -21.72
N MET A 39 -1.85 15.41 -21.77
CA MET A 39 -1.95 16.77 -21.26
C MET A 39 -2.90 17.63 -22.11
N ASP A 40 -3.03 17.30 -23.39
CA ASP A 40 -3.88 17.98 -24.36
C ASP A 40 -5.27 17.36 -24.55
N ALA A 41 -5.67 16.39 -23.71
CA ALA A 41 -6.92 15.63 -23.89
C ALA A 41 -8.19 16.52 -24.05
N ASP A 42 -8.20 17.64 -23.33
CA ASP A 42 -9.31 18.60 -23.30
C ASP A 42 -9.02 19.91 -24.04
N LEU A 43 -7.96 19.94 -24.88
CA LEU A 43 -7.52 21.11 -25.63
C LEU A 43 -7.76 20.90 -27.14
N GLU A 44 -8.46 21.82 -27.78
CA GLU A 44 -8.71 21.77 -29.21
C GLU A 44 -8.62 23.17 -29.85
N LYS A 45 -8.00 23.26 -31.02
CA LYS A 45 -7.92 24.47 -31.85
C LYS A 45 -7.36 25.68 -31.10
N ILE A 46 -6.23 25.50 -30.44
CA ILE A 46 -5.52 26.55 -29.74
C ILE A 46 -4.29 26.93 -30.57
N VAL A 47 -4.25 28.16 -31.03
CA VAL A 47 -3.16 28.67 -31.87
C VAL A 47 -2.50 29.88 -31.22
N VAL A 48 -1.31 30.20 -31.67
CA VAL A 48 -0.66 31.47 -31.31
C VAL A 48 -1.32 32.62 -32.08
N GLY A 49 -1.83 33.60 -31.34
CA GLY A 49 -2.34 34.86 -31.92
C GLY A 49 -1.44 36.04 -31.57
N GLN A 50 -1.23 36.96 -32.49
CA GLN A 50 -0.54 38.22 -32.22
C GLN A 50 -1.55 39.37 -32.16
N ILE A 51 -1.54 40.14 -31.09
CA ILE A 51 -2.41 41.28 -30.87
C ILE A 51 -1.91 42.45 -31.77
N LYS A 52 -2.66 42.83 -32.79
CA LYS A 52 -2.32 43.90 -33.70
C LYS A 52 -2.82 45.27 -33.23
N LYS A 53 -4.00 45.31 -32.60
CA LYS A 53 -4.65 46.55 -32.16
C LYS A 53 -5.49 46.29 -30.92
N ILE A 54 -5.49 47.25 -30.00
CA ILE A 54 -6.34 47.26 -28.82
C ILE A 54 -7.19 48.52 -28.78
N GLU A 55 -8.50 48.37 -28.57
CA GLU A 55 -9.44 49.47 -28.40
C GLU A 55 -10.25 49.30 -27.10
N PRO A 56 -10.60 50.35 -26.37
CA PRO A 56 -11.45 50.25 -25.20
C PRO A 56 -12.87 49.83 -25.60
N HIS A 57 -13.52 49.02 -24.74
CA HIS A 57 -14.90 48.61 -24.94
C HIS A 57 -15.85 49.79 -24.69
N PRO A 58 -16.82 50.09 -25.61
CA PRO A 58 -17.67 51.29 -25.48
C PRO A 58 -18.58 51.29 -24.26
N ASP A 59 -19.01 50.09 -23.76
CA ASP A 59 -19.99 49.96 -22.68
C ASP A 59 -19.44 49.19 -21.44
N ALA A 60 -18.10 49.06 -21.30
CA ALA A 60 -17.52 48.34 -20.17
C ALA A 60 -16.07 48.78 -19.87
N ASP A 61 -15.85 49.43 -18.72
CA ASP A 61 -14.56 50.00 -18.33
C ASP A 61 -13.44 48.97 -18.14
N LYS A 62 -13.78 47.70 -17.93
CA LYS A 62 -12.82 46.61 -17.69
C LYS A 62 -12.61 45.67 -18.88
N LEU A 63 -13.25 45.95 -20.02
CA LEU A 63 -13.11 45.17 -21.24
C LEU A 63 -12.35 45.92 -22.29
N ILE A 64 -11.58 45.20 -23.08
CA ILE A 64 -10.87 45.68 -24.25
C ILE A 64 -11.22 44.85 -25.48
N ILE A 65 -11.19 45.45 -26.65
CA ILE A 65 -11.42 44.82 -27.95
C ILE A 65 -10.07 44.68 -28.62
N CYS A 66 -9.67 43.44 -28.93
CA CYS A 66 -8.40 43.15 -29.57
C CYS A 66 -8.63 42.64 -31.00
N GLN A 67 -7.86 43.17 -31.97
CA GLN A 67 -7.72 42.59 -33.30
C GLN A 67 -6.49 41.69 -33.28
N VAL A 68 -6.67 40.41 -33.54
CA VAL A 68 -5.66 39.36 -33.31
C VAL A 68 -5.39 38.61 -34.60
N ASP A 69 -4.16 38.67 -35.08
CA ASP A 69 -3.66 37.85 -36.19
C ASP A 69 -3.41 36.40 -35.67
N VAL A 70 -4.16 35.47 -36.22
CA VAL A 70 -4.05 34.02 -35.90
C VAL A 70 -3.44 33.22 -37.06
N GLY A 71 -2.72 33.89 -37.97
CA GLY A 71 -2.01 33.25 -39.09
C GLY A 71 -2.91 32.86 -40.28
N THR A 72 -4.17 33.28 -40.30
CA THR A 72 -5.12 32.97 -41.40
C THR A 72 -5.15 34.01 -42.50
N GLY A 73 -4.45 35.13 -42.33
CA GLY A 73 -4.44 36.28 -43.25
C GLY A 73 -5.54 37.29 -42.98
N GLU A 74 -6.49 37.03 -42.12
CA GLU A 74 -7.50 37.95 -41.61
C GLU A 74 -7.46 37.99 -40.09
N ASP A 75 -7.45 39.20 -39.51
CA ASP A 75 -7.46 39.38 -38.07
C ASP A 75 -8.85 39.01 -37.50
N ILE A 76 -8.88 38.35 -36.38
CA ILE A 76 -10.11 38.06 -35.64
C ILE A 76 -10.29 39.00 -34.45
N GLN A 77 -11.54 39.37 -34.18
CA GLN A 77 -11.88 40.22 -33.04
C GLN A 77 -12.09 39.34 -31.77
N ILE A 78 -11.38 39.67 -30.70
CA ILE A 78 -11.54 39.04 -29.39
C ILE A 78 -11.75 40.12 -28.33
N VAL A 79 -12.75 39.93 -27.47
CA VAL A 79 -13.02 40.80 -26.33
C VAL A 79 -12.50 40.12 -25.08
N THR A 80 -11.68 40.81 -24.30
CA THR A 80 -11.09 40.26 -23.04
C THR A 80 -11.13 41.30 -21.93
N GLY A 81 -11.11 40.80 -20.68
CA GLY A 81 -10.91 41.58 -19.45
C GLY A 81 -9.50 41.50 -18.91
N ALA A 82 -8.56 40.86 -19.59
CA ALA A 82 -7.20 40.68 -19.13
C ALA A 82 -6.44 42.01 -19.06
N PRO A 83 -5.82 42.38 -17.94
CA PRO A 83 -5.16 43.67 -17.76
C PRO A 83 -3.71 43.69 -18.28
N ASN A 84 -3.14 42.57 -18.66
CA ASN A 84 -1.70 42.39 -18.88
C ASN A 84 -1.29 42.40 -20.37
N VAL A 85 -2.24 42.44 -21.32
CA VAL A 85 -1.95 42.31 -22.74
C VAL A 85 -1.69 43.68 -23.38
N LYS A 86 -0.80 43.71 -24.38
CA LYS A 86 -0.40 44.90 -25.18
C LYS A 86 -0.40 44.59 -26.66
N GLU A 87 -0.44 45.64 -27.49
CA GLU A 87 -0.22 45.52 -28.94
C GLU A 87 1.19 44.95 -29.20
N GLY A 88 1.28 43.95 -30.05
CA GLY A 88 2.48 43.22 -30.38
C GLY A 88 2.61 41.87 -29.62
N ASP A 89 1.94 41.70 -28.47
CA ASP A 89 2.02 40.48 -27.70
C ASP A 89 1.53 39.27 -28.49
N LYS A 90 2.23 38.15 -28.30
CA LYS A 90 1.83 36.83 -28.80
C LYS A 90 1.24 36.00 -27.67
N VAL A 91 0.05 35.48 -27.88
CA VAL A 91 -0.78 34.82 -26.83
C VAL A 91 -1.43 33.54 -27.34
N PRO A 92 -1.73 32.56 -26.49
CA PRO A 92 -2.53 31.41 -26.89
C PRO A 92 -4.00 31.83 -27.08
N VAL A 93 -4.56 31.46 -28.23
CA VAL A 93 -5.94 31.78 -28.66
C VAL A 93 -6.68 30.49 -28.98
N VAL A 94 -7.77 30.24 -28.28
CA VAL A 94 -8.72 29.20 -28.68
C VAL A 94 -9.70 29.77 -29.70
N LEU A 95 -9.77 29.12 -30.86
CA LEU A 95 -10.64 29.50 -31.96
C LEU A 95 -12.10 29.05 -31.75
N ASP A 96 -13.03 29.59 -32.54
CA ASP A 96 -14.44 29.15 -32.50
C ASP A 96 -14.59 27.64 -32.69
N GLY A 97 -15.35 27.02 -31.80
CA GLY A 97 -15.55 25.58 -31.73
C GLY A 97 -14.40 24.77 -31.09
N GLY A 98 -13.34 25.44 -30.63
CA GLY A 98 -12.24 24.85 -29.87
C GLY A 98 -12.61 24.59 -28.41
N ARG A 99 -11.66 24.03 -27.66
CA ARG A 99 -11.82 23.69 -26.23
C ARG A 99 -10.63 24.13 -25.41
N VAL A 100 -10.92 24.47 -24.15
CA VAL A 100 -9.95 24.70 -23.09
C VAL A 100 -10.25 23.75 -21.92
N ALA A 101 -9.25 23.40 -21.12
CA ALA A 101 -9.34 22.38 -20.08
C ALA A 101 -10.15 22.83 -18.85
N GLY A 102 -10.17 24.12 -18.54
CA GLY A 102 -10.85 24.64 -17.36
C GLY A 102 -11.23 26.11 -17.47
N GLY A 103 -11.77 26.66 -16.40
CA GLY A 103 -12.07 28.08 -16.26
C GLY A 103 -10.87 28.91 -15.78
N HIS A 104 -10.99 30.23 -15.84
CA HIS A 104 -9.97 31.17 -15.34
C HIS A 104 -9.69 31.03 -13.81
N ASP A 105 -10.54 30.34 -13.08
CA ASP A 105 -10.37 30.04 -11.66
C ASP A 105 -9.54 28.76 -11.42
N GLY A 106 -8.99 28.17 -12.48
CA GLY A 106 -8.18 26.96 -12.44
C GLY A 106 -8.99 25.67 -12.21
N LYS A 107 -10.32 25.73 -12.17
CA LYS A 107 -11.15 24.54 -12.04
C LYS A 107 -11.26 23.80 -13.37
N MET A 108 -10.74 22.60 -13.38
CA MET A 108 -10.81 21.70 -14.52
C MET A 108 -12.24 21.21 -14.75
N THR A 109 -12.61 21.05 -16.01
CA THR A 109 -13.92 20.52 -16.43
C THR A 109 -13.68 19.26 -17.25
N GLU A 110 -14.27 18.15 -16.84
CA GLU A 110 -14.19 16.89 -17.58
C GLU A 110 -14.73 17.06 -19.01
N GLY A 111 -13.92 16.70 -20.01
CA GLY A 111 -14.22 16.92 -21.42
C GLY A 111 -14.02 18.35 -21.91
N GLY A 112 -13.45 19.23 -21.09
CA GLY A 112 -13.13 20.61 -21.40
C GLY A 112 -14.34 21.54 -21.61
N ILE A 113 -14.06 22.83 -21.68
CA ILE A 113 -15.05 23.87 -21.93
C ILE A 113 -14.98 24.25 -23.40
N LYS A 114 -16.08 24.06 -24.14
CA LYS A 114 -16.17 24.42 -25.55
C LYS A 114 -16.37 25.92 -25.73
N ILE A 115 -15.44 26.59 -26.39
CA ILE A 115 -15.51 28.01 -26.72
C ILE A 115 -16.25 28.20 -28.04
N LYS A 116 -17.20 29.13 -28.07
CA LYS A 116 -17.97 29.47 -29.24
C LYS A 116 -17.93 30.98 -29.47
N LYS A 117 -18.00 31.37 -30.73
CA LYS A 117 -18.28 32.75 -31.12
C LYS A 117 -19.48 33.29 -30.33
N GLY A 118 -19.31 34.43 -29.71
CA GLY A 118 -20.31 35.04 -28.86
C GLY A 118 -20.27 36.54 -28.83
N LYS A 119 -21.09 37.15 -27.97
CA LYS A 119 -21.09 38.59 -27.73
C LYS A 119 -20.84 38.90 -26.27
N LEU A 120 -19.83 39.70 -25.98
CA LEU A 120 -19.55 40.25 -24.65
C LEU A 120 -20.03 41.69 -24.60
N ARG A 121 -21.05 41.98 -23.78
CA ARG A 121 -21.65 43.31 -23.71
C ARG A 121 -22.00 43.90 -25.06
N GLY A 122 -22.54 43.08 -26.00
CA GLY A 122 -22.96 43.51 -27.34
C GLY A 122 -21.90 43.46 -28.45
N ILE A 123 -20.63 43.38 -28.12
CA ILE A 123 -19.50 43.28 -29.05
C ILE A 123 -19.16 41.82 -29.33
N GLU A 124 -18.96 41.46 -30.61
CA GLU A 124 -18.63 40.11 -31.04
C GLU A 124 -17.20 39.70 -30.58
N SER A 125 -17.05 38.47 -30.10
CA SER A 125 -15.79 37.83 -29.81
C SER A 125 -15.72 36.51 -30.56
N ASN A 126 -14.70 36.33 -31.41
CA ASN A 126 -14.55 35.20 -32.33
C ASN A 126 -13.55 34.15 -31.80
N GLY A 127 -13.43 34.00 -30.51
CA GLY A 127 -12.50 33.16 -29.81
C GLY A 127 -12.21 33.72 -28.43
N MET A 128 -11.21 33.15 -27.76
CA MET A 128 -10.78 33.55 -26.41
C MET A 128 -9.25 33.47 -26.31
N MET A 129 -8.62 34.49 -25.75
CA MET A 129 -7.22 34.38 -25.30
C MET A 129 -7.16 33.63 -23.98
N CYS A 130 -6.16 32.79 -23.77
CA CYS A 130 -6.11 31.86 -22.66
C CYS A 130 -5.03 32.21 -21.64
N SER A 131 -5.36 32.04 -20.35
CA SER A 131 -4.39 31.91 -19.27
C SER A 131 -3.81 30.49 -19.24
N ILE A 132 -2.75 30.29 -18.45
CA ILE A 132 -2.16 28.93 -18.32
C ILE A 132 -3.08 27.97 -17.54
N GLU A 133 -3.89 28.48 -16.64
CA GLU A 133 -4.88 27.72 -15.87
C GLU A 133 -6.02 27.20 -16.77
N GLU A 134 -6.49 28.02 -17.72
CA GLU A 134 -7.50 27.61 -18.72
C GLU A 134 -6.96 26.50 -19.63
N LEU A 135 -5.64 26.46 -19.84
CA LEU A 135 -4.95 25.41 -20.60
C LEU A 135 -4.61 24.16 -19.78
N GLY A 136 -5.05 24.08 -18.52
CA GLY A 136 -4.93 22.90 -17.68
C GLY A 136 -3.60 22.75 -16.98
N SER A 137 -2.82 23.85 -16.86
CA SER A 137 -1.57 23.87 -16.12
C SER A 137 -1.60 24.90 -14.99
N THR A 138 -0.47 25.17 -14.37
CA THR A 138 -0.36 26.10 -13.23
C THR A 138 0.85 27.00 -13.38
N ARG A 139 0.84 28.15 -12.68
CA ARG A 139 1.99 29.05 -12.59
C ARG A 139 3.22 28.40 -11.98
N ASP A 140 3.05 27.39 -11.12
CA ASP A 140 4.18 26.66 -10.57
C ASP A 140 4.96 25.92 -11.66
N MET A 141 4.27 25.46 -12.70
CA MET A 141 4.91 24.77 -13.85
C MET A 141 5.32 25.75 -14.95
N TYR A 142 4.76 26.96 -14.97
CA TYR A 142 5.06 28.04 -15.91
C TYR A 142 5.35 29.33 -15.14
N PRO A 143 6.56 29.48 -14.56
CA PRO A 143 6.89 30.61 -13.68
C PRO A 143 6.77 31.99 -14.34
N GLU A 144 6.85 32.05 -15.67
CA GLU A 144 6.65 33.27 -16.46
C GLU A 144 5.18 33.68 -16.62
N ALA A 145 4.22 32.80 -16.31
CA ALA A 145 2.81 33.12 -16.39
C ALA A 145 2.41 34.20 -15.36
N PRO A 146 1.59 35.19 -15.75
CA PRO A 146 1.16 36.25 -14.82
C PRO A 146 0.23 35.70 -13.74
N GLU A 147 0.15 36.38 -12.59
CA GLU A 147 -0.77 35.99 -11.51
C GLU A 147 -2.24 36.08 -11.95
N TYR A 148 -2.56 37.09 -12.71
CA TYR A 148 -3.88 37.28 -13.33
C TYR A 148 -3.70 37.75 -14.78
N GLY A 149 -4.22 37.01 -15.72
CA GLY A 149 -4.20 37.41 -17.11
C GLY A 149 -3.85 36.32 -18.09
N ILE A 150 -3.57 36.71 -19.29
CA ILE A 150 -3.27 35.85 -20.43
C ILE A 150 -1.78 35.49 -20.41
N TYR A 151 -1.45 34.26 -20.79
CA TYR A 151 -0.07 33.86 -21.02
C TYR A 151 0.52 34.60 -22.24
N ILE A 152 1.73 35.13 -22.12
CA ILE A 152 2.43 35.86 -23.18
C ILE A 152 3.70 35.10 -23.56
N PHE A 153 3.81 34.70 -24.83
CA PHE A 153 5.02 34.12 -25.39
C PHE A 153 6.14 35.14 -25.55
N ALA A 154 7.38 34.70 -25.42
CA ALA A 154 8.52 35.54 -25.76
C ALA A 154 8.51 35.92 -27.26
N GLU A 155 9.06 37.09 -27.59
CA GLU A 155 8.92 37.72 -28.91
C GLU A 155 9.38 36.84 -30.08
N ASP A 156 10.49 36.15 -29.92
CA ASP A 156 11.11 35.29 -30.96
C ASP A 156 10.77 33.79 -30.83
N GLU A 157 9.94 33.41 -29.89
CA GLU A 157 9.66 31.99 -29.57
C GLU A 157 8.68 31.36 -30.56
N VAL A 158 7.68 32.13 -31.02
CA VAL A 158 6.55 31.61 -31.80
C VAL A 158 6.11 32.61 -32.88
N LYS A 159 5.32 32.14 -33.86
CA LYS A 159 4.70 32.95 -34.91
C LYS A 159 3.18 32.83 -34.86
N PRO A 160 2.44 33.88 -35.33
CA PRO A 160 0.99 33.76 -35.46
C PRO A 160 0.59 32.56 -36.32
N GLY A 161 -0.38 31.78 -35.83
CA GLY A 161 -0.84 30.54 -36.46
C GLY A 161 -0.13 29.28 -36.06
N ASP A 162 0.98 29.35 -35.31
CA ASP A 162 1.64 28.16 -34.73
C ASP A 162 0.69 27.45 -33.75
N ASP A 163 0.87 26.15 -33.61
CA ASP A 163 0.14 25.35 -32.63
C ASP A 163 0.61 25.72 -31.20
N ALA A 164 -0.27 26.41 -30.46
CA ALA A 164 0.05 26.90 -29.12
C ALA A 164 0.20 25.74 -28.11
N ILE A 165 -0.48 24.60 -28.31
CA ILE A 165 -0.36 23.41 -27.44
C ILE A 165 1.07 22.88 -27.52
N LYS A 166 1.61 22.73 -28.74
CA LYS A 166 3.01 22.32 -28.96
C LYS A 166 3.99 23.37 -28.48
N ALA A 167 3.73 24.64 -28.73
CA ALA A 167 4.58 25.74 -28.30
C ALA A 167 4.73 25.77 -26.78
N LEU A 168 3.68 25.43 -26.03
CA LEU A 168 3.69 25.30 -24.57
C LEU A 168 4.24 23.94 -24.08
N GLY A 169 4.38 22.95 -24.97
CA GLY A 169 4.78 21.58 -24.57
C GLY A 169 3.68 20.79 -23.88
N LEU A 170 2.42 21.18 -24.11
CA LEU A 170 1.25 20.51 -23.55
C LEU A 170 0.81 19.28 -24.39
N ASP A 171 1.44 19.03 -25.52
CA ASP A 171 1.20 17.87 -26.39
C ASP A 171 1.98 16.63 -25.94
N ASP A 172 2.17 16.46 -24.65
CA ASP A 172 2.86 15.31 -24.02
C ASP A 172 1.86 14.35 -23.36
N THR A 173 2.32 13.14 -23.11
CA THR A 173 1.60 12.15 -22.31
C THR A 173 2.43 11.81 -21.09
N ILE A 174 1.83 11.96 -19.92
CA ILE A 174 2.44 11.57 -18.66
C ILE A 174 1.99 10.16 -18.32
N VAL A 175 2.97 9.27 -18.10
CA VAL A 175 2.75 7.88 -17.71
C VAL A 175 3.21 7.72 -16.28
N GLU A 176 2.33 7.27 -15.38
CA GLU A 176 2.65 6.98 -13.99
C GLU A 176 2.97 5.50 -13.81
N TYR A 177 4.17 5.23 -13.33
CA TYR A 177 4.65 3.88 -13.01
C TYR A 177 4.62 3.62 -11.51
N GLU A 178 4.18 2.41 -11.13
CA GLU A 178 4.46 1.82 -9.82
C GLU A 178 5.75 1.01 -9.90
N ILE A 179 6.87 1.62 -9.52
CA ILE A 179 8.17 0.96 -9.55
C ILE A 179 8.35 0.15 -8.26
N THR A 180 8.60 -1.14 -8.40
CA THR A 180 8.88 -2.04 -7.28
C THR A 180 10.28 -1.80 -6.70
N ASN A 181 10.47 -2.12 -5.42
CA ASN A 181 11.72 -1.81 -4.71
C ASN A 181 12.95 -2.52 -5.26
N ASN A 182 12.80 -3.62 -5.99
CA ASN A 182 13.88 -4.37 -6.63
C ASN A 182 14.37 -3.71 -7.93
N ARG A 183 13.55 -2.88 -8.57
CA ARG A 183 13.87 -2.22 -9.85
C ARG A 183 14.34 -0.78 -9.63
N VAL A 184 15.43 -0.64 -8.87
CA VAL A 184 16.02 0.67 -8.54
C VAL A 184 16.47 1.44 -9.79
N ASP A 185 16.93 0.74 -10.81
CA ASP A 185 17.31 1.28 -12.12
C ASP A 185 16.14 2.05 -12.80
N CYS A 186 14.91 1.61 -12.60
CA CYS A 186 13.71 2.22 -13.19
C CYS A 186 13.21 3.48 -12.46
N PHE A 187 13.83 3.87 -11.33
CA PHE A 187 13.55 5.18 -10.71
C PHE A 187 14.22 6.36 -11.45
N SER A 188 14.41 6.22 -12.76
CA SER A 188 15.02 7.21 -13.66
C SER A 188 14.40 7.15 -15.06
N ILE A 189 14.44 8.27 -15.77
CA ILE A 189 14.03 8.33 -17.18
C ILE A 189 14.88 7.39 -18.04
N LEU A 190 16.19 7.33 -17.79
CA LEU A 190 17.10 6.42 -18.52
C LEU A 190 16.74 4.96 -18.29
N GLY A 191 16.39 4.57 -17.06
CA GLY A 191 15.98 3.20 -16.75
C GLY A 191 14.67 2.82 -17.44
N ILE A 192 13.65 3.67 -17.40
CA ILE A 192 12.38 3.45 -18.10
C ILE A 192 12.59 3.45 -19.63
N ALA A 193 13.44 4.34 -20.16
CA ALA A 193 13.73 4.37 -21.60
C ALA A 193 14.45 3.08 -22.06
N ARG A 194 15.36 2.53 -21.25
CA ARG A 194 16.03 1.24 -21.51
C ARG A 194 14.99 0.09 -21.55
N GLU A 195 14.06 0.05 -20.59
CA GLU A 195 12.97 -0.93 -20.58
C GLU A 195 12.04 -0.76 -21.78
N ALA A 196 11.68 0.47 -22.13
CA ALA A 196 10.86 0.75 -23.31
C ALA A 196 11.57 0.32 -24.61
N ALA A 197 12.86 0.64 -24.75
CA ALA A 197 13.66 0.21 -25.90
C ALA A 197 13.70 -1.31 -26.03
N ALA A 198 13.91 -2.03 -24.92
CA ALA A 198 13.90 -3.47 -24.89
C ALA A 198 12.53 -4.06 -25.25
N THR A 199 11.44 -3.48 -24.73
CA THR A 199 10.06 -3.88 -24.96
C THR A 199 9.66 -3.70 -26.42
N PHE A 200 9.92 -2.55 -26.99
CA PHE A 200 9.56 -2.21 -28.39
C PHE A 200 10.62 -2.63 -29.40
N LYS A 201 11.68 -3.31 -28.99
CA LYS A 201 12.79 -3.78 -29.85
C LYS A 201 13.42 -2.63 -30.66
N LYS A 202 13.58 -1.49 -29.99
CA LYS A 202 14.22 -0.28 -30.49
C LYS A 202 15.60 -0.10 -29.90
N GLU A 203 16.37 0.83 -30.45
CA GLU A 203 17.65 1.24 -29.91
C GLU A 203 17.45 2.18 -28.71
N PHE A 204 18.21 1.97 -27.64
CA PHE A 204 18.31 2.91 -26.53
C PHE A 204 19.51 3.82 -26.79
N VAL A 205 19.27 5.13 -26.82
CA VAL A 205 20.28 6.15 -27.11
C VAL A 205 20.37 7.12 -25.93
N PRO A 206 21.15 6.79 -24.89
CA PRO A 206 21.38 7.68 -23.76
C PRO A 206 22.17 8.92 -24.18
N PRO A 207 22.14 10.03 -23.40
CA PRO A 207 22.95 11.20 -23.68
C PRO A 207 24.44 10.84 -23.62
N VAL A 208 25.22 11.41 -24.54
CA VAL A 208 26.66 11.28 -24.51
C VAL A 208 27.22 12.25 -23.48
N VAL A 209 27.77 11.71 -22.39
CA VAL A 209 28.38 12.51 -21.32
C VAL A 209 29.86 12.71 -21.60
N THR A 210 30.29 13.95 -21.59
CA THR A 210 31.68 14.32 -21.75
C THR A 210 32.26 14.90 -20.46
N GLU A 211 33.48 14.59 -20.13
CA GLU A 211 34.18 15.26 -19.04
C GLU A 211 34.42 16.73 -19.43
N THR A 212 34.12 17.64 -18.53
CA THR A 212 34.26 19.09 -18.65
C THR A 212 35.22 19.59 -17.59
N GLY A 213 35.70 20.80 -17.72
CA GLY A 213 36.54 21.48 -16.73
C GLY A 213 37.68 22.24 -17.33
N ASN A 214 38.13 23.30 -16.64
CA ASN A 214 39.25 24.14 -17.01
C ASN A 214 40.59 23.55 -16.52
N ASP A 215 41.68 24.30 -16.61
CA ASP A 215 43.05 23.86 -16.23
C ASP A 215 43.33 23.94 -14.71
N GLU A 216 42.35 24.35 -13.89
CA GLU A 216 42.50 24.44 -12.43
C GLU A 216 42.20 23.08 -11.78
N ASP A 217 42.68 22.84 -10.55
CA ASP A 217 42.47 21.59 -9.82
C ASP A 217 41.46 21.78 -8.70
N VAL A 218 40.42 20.94 -8.69
CA VAL A 218 39.37 20.92 -7.64
C VAL A 218 39.96 20.77 -6.23
N ASN A 219 41.13 20.11 -6.09
CA ASN A 219 41.80 19.92 -4.80
C ASN A 219 42.34 21.23 -4.18
N ASP A 220 42.50 22.28 -4.99
CA ASP A 220 42.87 23.61 -4.49
C ASP A 220 41.67 24.35 -3.86
N TYR A 221 40.43 23.90 -4.13
CA TYR A 221 39.22 24.55 -3.70
C TYR A 221 38.59 23.89 -2.47
N ILE A 222 38.64 22.55 -2.37
CA ILE A 222 37.89 21.82 -1.35
C ILE A 222 38.57 20.50 -1.00
N LYS A 223 38.46 20.10 0.26
CA LYS A 223 38.81 18.76 0.74
C LYS A 223 37.59 18.00 1.17
N VAL A 224 37.57 16.70 1.00
CA VAL A 224 36.46 15.84 1.43
C VAL A 224 36.98 14.69 2.28
N ASN A 225 36.37 14.49 3.43
CA ASN A 225 36.67 13.41 4.36
C ASN A 225 35.38 12.62 4.67
N VAL A 226 35.29 11.39 4.19
CA VAL A 226 34.16 10.50 4.52
C VAL A 226 34.59 9.64 5.71
N VAL A 227 34.04 9.97 6.89
CA VAL A 227 34.37 9.27 8.14
C VAL A 227 33.62 7.92 8.22
N ASP A 228 32.36 7.88 7.80
CA ASP A 228 31.54 6.65 7.79
C ASP A 228 31.33 6.16 6.35
N LYS A 229 32.23 5.28 5.91
CA LYS A 229 32.25 4.74 4.54
C LYS A 229 31.22 3.63 4.31
N GLU A 230 30.68 3.05 5.38
CA GLU A 230 29.57 2.07 5.28
C GLU A 230 28.27 2.77 4.95
N LEU A 231 27.99 3.91 5.61
CA LEU A 231 26.79 4.69 5.36
C LEU A 231 26.90 5.61 4.13
N CYS A 232 28.13 5.94 3.70
CA CYS A 232 28.41 6.69 2.48
C CYS A 232 29.46 5.95 1.63
N PRO A 233 29.05 4.93 0.85
CA PRO A 233 29.97 4.12 0.05
C PRO A 233 30.67 4.89 -1.07
N ARG A 234 30.07 5.97 -1.58
CA ARG A 234 30.71 6.87 -2.54
C ARG A 234 30.31 8.31 -2.31
N TYR A 235 31.26 9.21 -2.38
CA TYR A 235 31.03 10.65 -2.36
C TYR A 235 31.81 11.29 -3.50
N THR A 236 31.12 12.02 -4.39
CA THR A 236 31.73 12.75 -5.48
C THR A 236 31.42 14.24 -5.35
N ALA A 237 32.42 15.10 -5.70
CA ALA A 237 32.25 16.53 -5.67
C ALA A 237 33.02 17.21 -6.82
N ARG A 238 32.41 18.30 -7.34
CA ARG A 238 33.02 19.20 -8.32
C ARG A 238 32.72 20.64 -7.97
N VAL A 239 33.62 21.54 -8.33
CA VAL A 239 33.50 22.97 -8.10
C VAL A 239 33.14 23.65 -9.41
N VAL A 240 32.18 24.59 -9.34
CA VAL A 240 31.79 25.46 -10.45
C VAL A 240 31.88 26.90 -9.99
N LYS A 241 32.56 27.72 -10.77
CA LYS A 241 32.75 29.15 -10.50
C LYS A 241 32.08 30.03 -11.57
N ASN A 242 32.14 31.34 -11.34
CA ASN A 242 31.53 32.33 -12.25
C ASN A 242 30.05 32.05 -12.56
N ILE A 243 29.29 31.62 -11.53
CA ILE A 243 27.89 31.24 -11.63
C ILE A 243 27.05 32.41 -12.16
N LYS A 244 26.16 32.10 -13.09
CA LYS A 244 25.15 33.01 -13.65
C LYS A 244 23.78 32.43 -13.45
N ILE A 245 23.05 32.90 -12.44
CA ILE A 245 21.68 32.48 -12.19
C ILE A 245 20.76 33.10 -13.27
N ALA A 246 20.01 32.24 -13.93
CA ALA A 246 19.03 32.61 -14.96
C ALA A 246 17.89 31.58 -15.00
N PRO A 247 16.75 31.87 -15.63
CA PRO A 247 15.76 30.85 -15.95
C PRO A 247 16.37 29.75 -16.81
N SER A 248 15.98 28.51 -16.56
CA SER A 248 16.35 27.36 -17.39
C SER A 248 15.78 27.46 -18.81
N PRO A 249 16.38 26.83 -19.82
CA PRO A 249 15.83 26.80 -21.15
C PRO A 249 14.47 26.08 -21.17
N LYS A 250 13.58 26.49 -22.07
CA LYS A 250 12.20 25.97 -22.15
C LYS A 250 12.09 24.44 -22.25
N TRP A 251 13.00 23.80 -22.99
CA TRP A 251 13.02 22.36 -23.11
C TRP A 251 13.23 21.65 -21.75
N MET A 252 14.08 22.22 -20.88
CA MET A 252 14.32 21.69 -19.53
C MET A 252 13.13 21.96 -18.61
N GLN A 253 12.59 23.20 -18.64
CA GLN A 253 11.38 23.54 -17.86
C GLN A 253 10.20 22.63 -18.22
N ARG A 254 9.95 22.36 -19.50
CA ARG A 254 8.86 21.48 -19.97
C ARG A 254 9.04 20.05 -19.50
N ARG A 255 10.26 19.48 -19.57
CA ARG A 255 10.56 18.14 -19.07
C ARG A 255 10.36 18.03 -17.56
N LEU A 256 10.80 19.02 -16.79
CA LEU A 256 10.58 19.07 -15.34
C LEU A 256 9.10 19.23 -15.01
N ALA A 257 8.39 20.15 -15.66
CA ALA A 257 6.96 20.35 -15.47
C ALA A 257 6.15 19.09 -15.79
N ALA A 258 6.53 18.32 -16.82
CA ALA A 258 5.92 17.03 -17.15
C ALA A 258 6.12 15.96 -16.04
N GLN A 259 7.20 16.06 -15.26
CA GLN A 259 7.42 15.23 -14.07
C GLN A 259 6.68 15.73 -12.82
N GLY A 260 6.07 16.91 -12.88
CA GLY A 260 5.46 17.58 -11.75
C GLY A 260 6.45 18.39 -10.90
N ILE A 261 7.65 18.65 -11.43
CA ILE A 261 8.71 19.42 -10.74
C ILE A 261 8.64 20.87 -11.19
N ARG A 262 8.51 21.78 -10.23
CA ARG A 262 8.48 23.22 -10.46
C ARG A 262 9.85 23.72 -10.91
N PRO A 263 9.98 24.37 -12.11
CA PRO A 263 11.20 25.05 -12.50
C PRO A 263 11.48 26.27 -11.60
N ILE A 264 12.73 26.45 -11.19
CA ILE A 264 13.17 27.54 -10.29
C ILE A 264 14.20 28.42 -10.97
N ASN A 265 15.40 27.87 -11.20
CA ASN A 265 16.49 28.52 -11.92
C ASN A 265 17.43 27.45 -12.52
N ASN A 266 18.32 27.85 -13.42
CA ASN A 266 19.18 26.95 -14.16
C ASN A 266 20.03 26.02 -13.26
N ILE A 267 20.47 26.43 -12.08
CA ILE A 267 21.29 25.61 -11.20
C ILE A 267 20.46 24.52 -10.50
N VAL A 268 19.35 24.94 -9.87
CA VAL A 268 18.42 24.02 -9.20
C VAL A 268 17.77 23.07 -10.19
N ASP A 269 17.41 23.58 -11.36
CA ASP A 269 16.74 22.79 -12.41
C ASP A 269 17.71 21.75 -13.01
N ILE A 270 18.99 22.05 -13.14
CA ILE A 270 20.01 21.06 -13.56
C ILE A 270 20.08 19.92 -12.56
N THR A 271 20.12 20.20 -11.25
CA THR A 271 20.17 19.13 -10.23
C THR A 271 18.91 18.26 -10.25
N ASN A 272 17.73 18.88 -10.38
CA ASN A 272 16.46 18.17 -10.50
C ASN A 272 16.36 17.38 -11.81
N TYR A 273 16.82 17.98 -12.92
CA TYR A 273 16.82 17.32 -14.21
C TYR A 273 17.69 16.06 -14.22
N VAL A 274 18.91 16.14 -13.68
CA VAL A 274 19.81 14.99 -13.57
C VAL A 274 19.27 13.95 -12.59
N MET A 275 18.63 14.38 -11.50
CA MET A 275 17.96 13.45 -10.58
C MET A 275 16.86 12.66 -11.29
N GLU A 276 16.07 13.27 -12.16
CA GLU A 276 15.06 12.54 -12.92
C GLU A 276 15.64 11.73 -14.07
N GLU A 277 16.64 12.30 -14.80
CA GLU A 277 17.28 11.61 -15.91
C GLU A 277 18.02 10.35 -15.47
N TYR A 278 18.85 10.43 -14.43
CA TYR A 278 19.74 9.35 -13.94
C TYR A 278 19.20 8.61 -12.70
N GLY A 279 18.23 9.16 -11.99
CA GLY A 279 17.79 8.63 -10.69
C GLY A 279 18.72 8.99 -9.53
N GLN A 280 19.77 9.82 -9.79
CA GLN A 280 20.78 10.22 -8.81
C GLN A 280 20.47 11.62 -8.26
N PRO A 281 20.03 11.74 -7.00
CA PRO A 281 19.86 13.06 -6.38
C PRO A 281 21.22 13.76 -6.24
N MET A 282 21.20 15.07 -6.47
CA MET A 282 22.37 15.93 -6.36
C MET A 282 22.07 17.10 -5.43
N HIS A 283 23.11 17.67 -4.85
CA HIS A 283 23.01 18.89 -4.07
C HIS A 283 24.07 19.92 -4.51
N ALA A 284 23.71 21.19 -4.36
CA ALA A 284 24.61 22.30 -4.64
C ALA A 284 24.73 23.17 -3.39
N TYR A 285 25.96 23.39 -2.94
CA TYR A 285 26.29 24.25 -1.80
C TYR A 285 26.94 25.55 -2.30
N ASP A 286 26.58 26.68 -1.70
CA ASP A 286 27.35 27.91 -1.87
C ASP A 286 28.73 27.73 -1.24
N TRP A 287 29.77 27.68 -2.08
CA TRP A 287 31.14 27.43 -1.66
C TRP A 287 31.66 28.46 -0.64
N ASP A 288 31.18 29.73 -0.72
CA ASP A 288 31.60 30.78 0.20
C ASP A 288 31.12 30.49 1.63
N THR A 289 30.03 29.76 1.81
CA THR A 289 29.45 29.40 3.12
C THR A 289 30.12 28.20 3.78
N ILE A 290 30.94 27.43 3.03
CA ILE A 290 31.66 26.25 3.53
C ILE A 290 32.87 26.70 4.34
N GLU A 291 32.80 26.59 5.65
CA GLU A 291 33.87 26.95 6.57
C GLU A 291 35.01 25.91 6.52
N GLY A 292 36.25 26.40 6.53
CA GLY A 292 37.42 25.53 6.45
C GLY A 292 37.70 24.91 5.07
N LYS A 293 36.80 25.15 4.08
CA LYS A 293 36.92 24.57 2.72
C LYS A 293 37.11 23.04 2.76
N GLU A 294 36.33 22.42 3.64
CA GLU A 294 36.34 20.97 3.83
C GLU A 294 34.90 20.46 3.98
N ILE A 295 34.64 19.30 3.41
CA ILE A 295 33.42 18.53 3.64
C ILE A 295 33.76 17.32 4.50
N VAL A 296 32.99 17.10 5.57
CA VAL A 296 33.10 15.96 6.48
C VAL A 296 31.79 15.21 6.54
N VAL A 297 31.78 13.98 6.04
CA VAL A 297 30.60 13.10 6.12
C VAL A 297 30.73 12.26 7.38
N ARG A 298 29.88 12.54 8.38
CA ARG A 298 29.91 11.91 9.70
C ARG A 298 28.52 11.62 10.24
N ARG A 299 28.42 10.82 11.27
CA ARG A 299 27.15 10.68 12.02
C ARG A 299 26.90 11.94 12.87
N ALA A 300 25.62 12.24 13.09
CA ALA A 300 25.21 13.29 14.02
C ALA A 300 25.62 12.94 15.46
N GLY A 301 25.76 13.96 16.28
CA GLY A 301 25.87 13.81 17.73
C GLY A 301 24.49 13.53 18.36
N LYS A 302 24.51 12.94 19.56
CA LYS A 302 23.28 12.69 20.32
C LYS A 302 22.59 14.02 20.70
N GLY A 303 21.38 14.23 20.16
CA GLY A 303 20.62 15.46 20.40
C GLY A 303 21.14 16.66 19.63
N GLU A 304 21.92 16.47 18.57
CA GLU A 304 22.39 17.56 17.69
C GLU A 304 21.20 18.24 17.04
N LEU A 305 21.15 19.56 17.12
CA LEU A 305 20.11 20.39 16.51
C LEU A 305 20.55 20.83 15.13
N PHE A 306 19.65 20.76 14.17
CA PHE A 306 19.90 21.17 12.80
C PHE A 306 18.67 21.78 12.14
N THR A 307 18.83 22.94 11.47
CA THR A 307 17.76 23.59 10.71
C THR A 307 17.85 23.24 9.24
N THR A 308 16.83 22.58 8.73
CA THR A 308 16.73 22.17 7.32
C THR A 308 16.24 23.30 6.42
N LEU A 309 16.35 23.14 5.09
CA LEU A 309 15.93 24.12 4.07
C LEU A 309 14.46 24.57 4.18
N ASP A 310 13.60 23.78 4.81
CA ASP A 310 12.20 24.11 5.11
C ASP A 310 12.03 25.01 6.35
N GLY A 311 13.13 25.49 6.96
CA GLY A 311 13.14 26.32 8.15
C GLY A 311 12.77 25.61 9.45
N GLN A 312 12.69 24.28 9.44
CA GLN A 312 12.34 23.49 10.62
C GLN A 312 13.60 23.07 11.40
N GLU A 313 13.62 23.31 12.71
CA GLU A 313 14.64 22.78 13.60
C GLU A 313 14.33 21.34 13.98
N ARG A 314 15.31 20.46 13.80
CA ARG A 314 15.19 19.02 14.03
C ARG A 314 16.22 18.52 15.02
N THR A 315 15.79 17.67 15.95
CA THR A 315 16.68 16.99 16.91
C THR A 315 17.11 15.65 16.32
N LEU A 316 18.41 15.46 16.19
CA LEU A 316 19.01 14.29 15.53
C LEU A 316 19.62 13.33 16.56
N ASP A 317 19.92 12.11 16.13
CA ASP A 317 20.66 11.14 16.92
C ASP A 317 21.83 10.54 16.14
N GLU A 318 22.62 9.71 16.81
CA GLU A 318 23.86 9.10 16.33
C GLU A 318 23.70 8.17 15.10
N ASN A 319 22.45 7.87 14.68
CA ASN A 319 22.19 7.06 13.50
C ASN A 319 22.02 7.92 12.24
N VAL A 320 21.77 9.21 12.39
CA VAL A 320 21.57 10.12 11.26
C VAL A 320 22.90 10.50 10.66
N LEU A 321 23.08 10.30 9.35
CA LEU A 321 24.26 10.71 8.62
C LEU A 321 24.16 12.18 8.22
N MET A 322 25.25 12.92 8.41
CA MET A 322 25.33 14.37 8.20
C MET A 322 26.41 14.71 7.19
N ILE A 323 26.14 15.72 6.39
CA ILE A 323 27.15 16.46 5.64
C ILE A 323 27.52 17.69 6.47
N CYS A 324 28.78 17.83 6.80
CA CYS A 324 29.32 18.93 7.59
C CYS A 324 30.41 19.66 6.81
N ASP A 325 30.65 20.92 7.14
CA ASP A 325 31.88 21.61 6.77
C ASP A 325 32.96 21.42 7.87
N GLY A 326 34.03 22.15 7.81
CA GLY A 326 35.10 22.07 8.80
C GLY A 326 34.70 22.47 10.24
N ARG A 327 33.46 22.96 10.48
CA ARG A 327 33.01 23.45 11.78
C ARG A 327 31.57 23.09 12.15
N LYS A 328 30.64 23.05 11.18
CA LYS A 328 29.19 22.90 11.43
C LYS A 328 28.55 21.91 10.45
N ALA A 329 27.36 21.43 10.80
CA ALA A 329 26.51 20.67 9.90
C ALA A 329 25.91 21.59 8.81
N ILE A 330 25.87 21.12 7.58
CA ILE A 330 25.34 21.84 6.42
C ILE A 330 24.26 21.04 5.66
N GLY A 331 24.03 19.78 6.04
CA GLY A 331 22.95 18.96 5.44
C GLY A 331 22.76 17.65 6.18
N ILE A 332 21.53 17.12 6.09
CA ILE A 332 21.23 15.72 6.44
C ILE A 332 21.44 14.89 5.17
N ALA A 333 22.42 14.01 5.19
CA ALA A 333 22.83 13.22 4.02
C ALA A 333 21.65 12.52 3.36
N GLY A 334 21.46 12.75 2.06
CA GLY A 334 20.41 12.12 1.26
C GLY A 334 18.96 12.46 1.61
N ILE A 335 18.73 13.38 2.56
CA ILE A 335 17.38 13.77 2.97
C ILE A 335 17.11 15.23 2.64
N MET A 336 17.84 16.18 3.25
CA MET A 336 17.63 17.60 3.00
C MET A 336 18.85 18.43 3.40
N GLY A 337 19.20 19.41 2.56
CA GLY A 337 20.23 20.40 2.87
C GLY A 337 19.90 21.32 4.02
N GLY A 338 20.87 22.07 4.48
CA GLY A 338 20.72 23.08 5.53
C GLY A 338 20.39 24.46 4.98
N GLU A 339 19.60 25.23 5.72
CA GLU A 339 19.32 26.64 5.41
C GLU A 339 20.63 27.47 5.32
N ASN A 340 21.64 27.07 6.07
CA ASN A 340 22.91 27.78 6.20
C ASN A 340 23.92 27.60 5.04
N SER A 341 23.56 26.84 4.00
CA SER A 341 24.46 26.53 2.86
C SER A 341 23.76 26.55 1.50
N MET A 342 22.53 27.04 1.46
CA MET A 342 21.72 27.04 0.24
C MET A 342 22.25 27.99 -0.82
N ILE A 343 22.01 27.67 -2.07
CA ILE A 343 22.28 28.52 -3.22
C ILE A 343 21.34 29.73 -3.20
N THR A 344 21.92 30.91 -3.32
CA THR A 344 21.19 32.19 -3.44
C THR A 344 21.50 32.86 -4.77
N ASP A 345 20.75 33.91 -5.13
CA ASP A 345 20.96 34.67 -6.37
C ASP A 345 22.35 35.34 -6.46
N ASN A 346 23.05 35.43 -5.33
CA ASN A 346 24.38 36.06 -5.25
C ASN A 346 25.54 35.07 -5.29
N VAL A 347 25.30 33.76 -5.44
CA VAL A 347 26.32 32.72 -5.50
C VAL A 347 27.29 32.98 -6.65
N LYS A 348 28.58 32.85 -6.39
CA LYS A 348 29.64 33.02 -7.37
C LYS A 348 30.37 31.73 -7.67
N THR A 349 30.55 30.91 -6.64
CA THR A 349 31.18 29.61 -6.69
C THR A 349 30.34 28.63 -5.92
N MET A 350 30.11 27.46 -6.47
CA MET A 350 29.36 26.39 -5.80
C MET A 350 30.13 25.08 -5.82
N LEU A 351 29.78 24.23 -4.84
CA LEU A 351 30.20 22.83 -4.77
C LEU A 351 29.03 21.95 -5.18
N PHE A 352 29.16 21.16 -6.22
CA PHE A 352 28.23 20.08 -6.53
C PHE A 352 28.60 18.83 -5.74
N GLU A 353 27.57 18.18 -5.21
CA GLU A 353 27.60 16.87 -4.56
C GLU A 353 26.76 15.87 -5.36
N ALA A 354 27.33 14.71 -5.65
CA ALA A 354 26.57 13.50 -6.00
C ALA A 354 27.16 12.34 -5.20
N ALA A 355 26.38 11.79 -4.30
CA ALA A 355 26.85 10.76 -3.38
C ALA A 355 25.91 9.54 -3.40
N CYS A 356 26.39 8.42 -2.88
CA CYS A 356 25.57 7.25 -2.61
C CYS A 356 25.56 7.03 -1.10
N PHE A 357 24.36 6.84 -0.54
CA PHE A 357 24.17 6.62 0.89
C PHE A 357 23.47 5.27 1.12
N ASP A 358 23.67 4.68 2.30
CA ASP A 358 22.96 3.46 2.70
C ASP A 358 21.44 3.70 2.77
N GLY A 359 20.68 3.01 1.90
CA GLY A 359 19.26 3.23 1.76
C GLY A 359 18.45 2.89 3.03
N THR A 360 18.90 1.90 3.81
CA THR A 360 18.28 1.54 5.08
C THR A 360 18.44 2.66 6.10
N ASN A 361 19.65 3.23 6.19
CA ASN A 361 19.92 4.36 7.06
C ASN A 361 19.07 5.59 6.67
N ILE A 362 19.00 5.94 5.39
CA ILE A 362 18.18 7.06 4.91
C ILE A 362 16.71 6.86 5.27
N ARG A 363 16.16 5.67 5.02
CA ARG A 363 14.75 5.35 5.35
C ARG A 363 14.47 5.45 6.85
N LEU A 364 15.32 4.90 7.70
CA LEU A 364 15.14 4.92 9.15
C LEU A 364 15.30 6.34 9.72
N SER A 365 16.30 7.07 9.23
CA SER A 365 16.53 8.47 9.61
C SER A 365 15.36 9.35 9.20
N GLY A 366 14.89 9.26 7.95
CA GLY A 366 13.74 10.02 7.46
C GLY A 366 12.46 9.74 8.25
N LYS A 367 12.19 8.45 8.55
CA LYS A 367 11.04 8.07 9.40
C LYS A 367 11.13 8.67 10.80
N LYS A 368 12.32 8.67 11.40
CA LYS A 368 12.54 9.15 12.76
C LYS A 368 12.35 10.66 12.89
N ILE A 369 12.91 11.43 11.95
CA ILE A 369 12.76 12.90 11.94
C ILE A 369 11.46 13.37 11.31
N GLY A 370 10.63 12.45 10.79
CA GLY A 370 9.34 12.78 10.17
C GLY A 370 9.48 13.54 8.85
N LEU A 371 10.55 13.29 8.07
CA LEU A 371 10.84 14.00 6.83
C LEU A 371 11.06 13.03 5.68
N ARG A 372 10.28 13.19 4.62
CA ARG A 372 10.42 12.45 3.36
C ARG A 372 10.48 13.45 2.21
N THR A 373 11.50 13.30 1.37
CA THR A 373 11.75 14.14 0.19
C THR A 373 11.87 13.26 -1.06
N ASP A 374 11.86 13.86 -2.25
CA ASP A 374 12.09 13.11 -3.49
C ASP A 374 13.49 12.48 -3.50
N ALA A 375 14.50 13.20 -3.02
CA ALA A 375 15.84 12.67 -2.85
C ALA A 375 15.87 11.46 -1.90
N SER A 376 15.30 11.57 -0.70
CA SER A 376 15.26 10.45 0.26
C SER A 376 14.48 9.27 -0.27
N SER A 377 13.43 9.51 -1.06
CA SER A 377 12.62 8.46 -1.70
C SER A 377 13.39 7.67 -2.75
N LYS A 378 14.38 8.28 -3.41
CA LYS A 378 15.30 7.60 -4.33
C LYS A 378 16.43 6.90 -3.56
N PHE A 379 17.11 7.57 -2.61
CA PHE A 379 18.18 6.97 -1.82
C PHE A 379 17.76 5.75 -1.00
N GLU A 380 16.56 5.79 -0.40
CA GLU A 380 16.03 4.66 0.41
C GLU A 380 15.92 3.35 -0.38
N LYS A 381 15.92 3.38 -1.71
CA LYS A 381 15.87 2.21 -2.60
C LYS A 381 17.24 1.57 -2.83
N GLY A 382 18.33 2.21 -2.43
CA GLY A 382 19.69 1.70 -2.60
C GLY A 382 20.23 1.97 -4.00
N LEU A 383 20.56 3.23 -4.30
CA LEU A 383 21.13 3.65 -5.59
C LEU A 383 22.45 2.95 -5.89
N ASP A 384 22.78 2.80 -7.17
CA ASP A 384 24.06 2.27 -7.59
C ASP A 384 25.17 3.33 -7.42
N PRO A 385 26.21 3.06 -6.62
CA PRO A 385 27.32 4.01 -6.44
C PRO A 385 28.03 4.37 -7.75
N ASN A 386 28.01 3.51 -8.75
CA ASN A 386 28.66 3.75 -10.03
C ASN A 386 28.04 4.90 -10.83
N LEU A 387 26.75 5.17 -10.63
CA LEU A 387 26.03 6.25 -11.33
C LEU A 387 26.42 7.66 -10.82
N ALA A 388 26.94 7.80 -9.60
CA ALA A 388 27.20 9.11 -9.00
C ALA A 388 28.12 10.01 -9.85
N MET A 389 29.21 9.45 -10.39
CA MET A 389 30.16 10.23 -11.20
C MET A 389 29.60 10.54 -12.59
N GLU A 390 28.85 9.63 -13.19
CA GLU A 390 28.21 9.86 -14.50
C GLU A 390 27.17 10.99 -14.41
N ALA A 391 26.31 10.95 -13.38
CA ALA A 391 25.36 12.02 -13.09
C ALA A 391 26.08 13.36 -12.80
N MET A 392 27.17 13.34 -12.04
CA MET A 392 28.01 14.52 -11.77
C MET A 392 28.54 15.13 -13.07
N ASN A 393 29.12 14.30 -13.96
CA ASN A 393 29.63 14.77 -15.23
C ASN A 393 28.51 15.31 -16.14
N ARG A 394 27.32 14.69 -16.13
CA ARG A 394 26.16 15.20 -16.86
C ARG A 394 25.71 16.57 -16.36
N ALA A 395 25.66 16.78 -15.04
CA ALA A 395 25.33 18.08 -14.48
C ALA A 395 26.36 19.16 -14.87
N CYS A 396 27.65 18.83 -14.78
CA CYS A 396 28.71 19.74 -15.20
C CYS A 396 28.66 20.08 -16.70
N GLN A 397 28.39 19.09 -17.54
CA GLN A 397 28.17 19.30 -18.98
C GLN A 397 27.01 20.29 -19.23
N LEU A 398 25.88 20.10 -18.52
CA LEU A 398 24.74 21.01 -18.65
C LEU A 398 25.06 22.43 -18.16
N ILE A 399 25.88 22.59 -17.13
CA ILE A 399 26.37 23.90 -16.66
C ILE A 399 27.08 24.64 -17.80
N GLU A 400 28.01 23.98 -18.50
CA GLU A 400 28.78 24.59 -19.60
C GLU A 400 27.92 24.81 -20.84
N GLU A 401 27.10 23.83 -21.23
CA GLU A 401 26.18 23.95 -22.37
C GLU A 401 25.21 25.13 -22.24
N LEU A 402 24.73 25.38 -21.00
CA LEU A 402 23.81 26.49 -20.72
C LEU A 402 24.52 27.82 -20.40
N GLY A 403 25.85 27.83 -20.35
CA GLY A 403 26.64 29.00 -19.95
C GLY A 403 26.35 29.47 -18.52
N ALA A 404 25.91 28.56 -17.65
CA ALA A 404 25.50 28.81 -16.26
C ALA A 404 26.70 28.98 -15.30
N GLY A 405 27.89 28.59 -15.71
CA GLY A 405 29.09 28.70 -14.93
C GLY A 405 30.30 28.11 -15.65
N GLU A 406 31.45 28.06 -14.99
CA GLU A 406 32.70 27.49 -15.45
C GLU A 406 33.11 26.36 -14.52
N VAL A 407 33.20 25.15 -15.03
CA VAL A 407 33.56 23.96 -14.25
C VAL A 407 35.07 23.94 -14.00
N VAL A 408 35.49 23.75 -12.75
CA VAL A 408 36.85 23.56 -12.34
C VAL A 408 37.30 22.14 -12.70
N GLY A 409 38.54 21.99 -13.21
CA GLY A 409 39.09 20.71 -13.63
C GLY A 409 39.28 19.71 -12.49
N GLY A 410 39.23 18.44 -12.86
CA GLY A 410 39.29 17.33 -11.92
C GLY A 410 37.97 17.10 -11.17
N ALA A 411 37.93 16.07 -10.39
CA ALA A 411 36.80 15.70 -9.53
C ALA A 411 37.34 15.05 -8.25
N ILE A 412 36.67 15.31 -7.13
CA ILE A 412 36.87 14.52 -5.92
C ILE A 412 35.96 13.29 -6.04
N ASP A 413 36.54 12.10 -5.91
CA ASP A 413 35.83 10.82 -5.95
C ASP A 413 36.39 9.90 -4.85
N ILE A 414 35.60 9.77 -3.78
CA ILE A 414 35.95 8.88 -2.66
C ILE A 414 35.08 7.62 -2.80
N TYR A 415 35.70 6.55 -3.31
CA TYR A 415 35.07 5.28 -3.60
C TYR A 415 36.03 4.12 -3.33
N GLU A 416 36.13 3.68 -2.06
CA GLU A 416 37.06 2.63 -1.65
C GLU A 416 36.59 1.23 -2.05
N ASN A 417 35.34 0.91 -1.75
CA ASN A 417 34.77 -0.40 -1.99
C ASN A 417 33.96 -0.37 -3.29
N LYS A 418 34.63 -0.43 -4.42
CA LYS A 418 33.98 -0.37 -5.72
C LYS A 418 33.03 -1.54 -5.91
N LYS A 419 31.78 -1.24 -6.25
CA LYS A 419 30.78 -2.23 -6.59
C LYS A 419 30.97 -2.69 -8.02
N GLU A 420 31.33 -3.94 -8.20
CA GLU A 420 31.44 -4.57 -9.51
C GLU A 420 30.11 -5.17 -9.94
N GLY A 421 29.93 -5.38 -11.24
CA GLY A 421 28.82 -6.15 -11.78
C GLY A 421 28.93 -7.63 -11.37
N ARG A 422 27.83 -8.34 -11.44
CA ARG A 422 27.79 -9.77 -11.13
C ARG A 422 28.02 -10.62 -12.38
N ARG A 423 28.47 -11.85 -12.17
CA ARG A 423 28.57 -12.90 -13.19
C ARG A 423 27.69 -14.05 -12.78
N ILE A 424 26.75 -14.44 -13.65
CA ILE A 424 25.81 -15.52 -13.40
C ILE A 424 25.94 -16.54 -14.52
N PRO A 425 26.09 -17.85 -14.22
CA PRO A 425 26.15 -18.89 -15.24
C PRO A 425 24.93 -18.86 -16.16
N PHE A 426 25.17 -19.00 -17.48
CA PHE A 426 24.11 -19.07 -18.45
C PHE A 426 23.64 -20.53 -18.63
N GLU A 427 22.47 -20.86 -18.08
CA GLU A 427 21.93 -22.22 -18.05
C GLU A 427 20.57 -22.30 -18.78
N PRO A 428 20.52 -22.21 -20.12
CA PRO A 428 19.27 -22.11 -20.87
C PRO A 428 18.33 -23.32 -20.72
N GLU A 429 18.89 -24.52 -20.51
CA GLU A 429 18.08 -25.71 -20.24
C GLU A 429 17.36 -25.62 -18.89
N LYS A 430 18.02 -25.07 -17.89
CA LYS A 430 17.45 -24.87 -16.57
C LYS A 430 16.35 -23.82 -16.61
N TYR A 431 16.55 -22.73 -17.36
CA TYR A 431 15.51 -21.70 -17.55
C TYR A 431 14.29 -22.30 -18.26
N ASN A 432 14.48 -23.04 -19.35
CA ASN A 432 13.39 -23.73 -20.04
C ASN A 432 12.63 -24.71 -19.14
N LYS A 433 13.35 -25.47 -18.32
CA LYS A 433 12.74 -26.39 -17.34
C LYS A 433 11.90 -25.64 -16.29
N LEU A 434 12.41 -24.52 -15.78
CA LEU A 434 11.69 -23.68 -14.80
C LEU A 434 10.44 -23.07 -15.40
N LEU A 435 10.53 -22.55 -16.62
CA LEU A 435 9.44 -21.86 -17.32
C LEU A 435 8.46 -22.80 -18.03
N GLY A 436 8.81 -24.06 -18.22
CA GLY A 436 8.01 -24.99 -19.03
C GLY A 436 8.04 -24.68 -20.53
N THR A 437 9.14 -24.10 -21.03
CA THR A 437 9.31 -23.63 -22.40
C THR A 437 10.38 -24.39 -23.15
N ASN A 438 10.61 -24.03 -24.42
CA ASN A 438 11.68 -24.55 -25.25
C ASN A 438 12.29 -23.42 -26.10
N ILE A 439 12.70 -22.34 -25.42
CA ILE A 439 13.30 -21.15 -26.03
C ILE A 439 14.76 -21.47 -26.38
N LYS A 440 15.21 -21.02 -27.55
CA LYS A 440 16.59 -21.23 -27.98
C LYS A 440 17.57 -20.34 -27.22
N PRO A 441 18.79 -20.82 -26.93
CA PRO A 441 19.80 -20.00 -26.22
C PRO A 441 20.08 -18.66 -26.90
N GLU A 442 20.14 -18.60 -28.21
CA GLU A 442 20.40 -17.39 -28.99
C GLU A 442 19.27 -16.37 -28.81
N GLU A 443 18.05 -16.83 -28.68
CA GLU A 443 16.90 -15.97 -28.42
C GLU A 443 16.95 -15.38 -27.01
N MET A 444 17.28 -16.18 -25.99
CA MET A 444 17.49 -15.70 -24.62
C MET A 444 18.59 -14.65 -24.54
N LEU A 445 19.74 -14.90 -25.21
CA LEU A 445 20.85 -13.93 -25.30
C LEU A 445 20.42 -12.65 -26.02
N SER A 446 19.48 -12.73 -26.97
CA SER A 446 18.95 -11.53 -27.63
C SER A 446 18.12 -10.66 -26.66
N TYR A 447 17.43 -11.28 -25.70
CA TYR A 447 16.71 -10.55 -24.63
C TYR A 447 17.70 -9.86 -23.70
N PHE A 448 18.72 -10.57 -23.24
CA PHE A 448 19.76 -10.01 -22.38
C PHE A 448 20.49 -8.85 -23.05
N LYS A 449 20.86 -8.99 -24.32
CA LYS A 449 21.50 -7.90 -25.07
C LYS A 449 20.64 -6.62 -25.12
N ARG A 450 19.31 -6.74 -25.28
CA ARG A 450 18.38 -5.58 -25.29
C ARG A 450 18.31 -4.90 -23.93
N LEU A 451 18.58 -5.65 -22.85
CA LEU A 451 18.65 -5.14 -21.49
C LEU A 451 20.05 -4.66 -21.07
N GLU A 452 20.98 -4.59 -22.03
CA GLU A 452 22.39 -4.25 -21.79
C GLU A 452 23.10 -5.22 -20.83
N LEU A 453 22.60 -6.46 -20.71
CA LEU A 453 23.35 -7.51 -20.04
C LEU A 453 24.40 -8.09 -21.01
N GLY A 454 25.66 -8.17 -20.56
CA GLY A 454 26.75 -8.76 -21.33
C GLY A 454 26.70 -10.28 -21.32
N TYR A 455 27.47 -10.90 -22.22
CA TYR A 455 27.66 -12.35 -22.24
C TYR A 455 29.13 -12.68 -22.53
N ASP A 456 29.75 -13.40 -21.62
CA ASP A 456 31.09 -13.93 -21.78
C ASP A 456 31.04 -15.36 -22.31
N LYS A 457 31.51 -15.55 -23.57
CA LYS A 457 31.47 -16.86 -24.23
C LYS A 457 32.51 -17.84 -23.68
N GLU A 458 33.62 -17.34 -23.09
CA GLU A 458 34.70 -18.19 -22.60
C GLU A 458 34.29 -18.86 -21.27
N THR A 459 33.64 -18.10 -20.40
CA THR A 459 33.19 -18.59 -19.09
C THR A 459 31.73 -19.07 -19.11
N ASN A 460 31.00 -18.82 -20.20
CA ASN A 460 29.57 -19.09 -20.33
C ASN A 460 28.74 -18.40 -19.23
N GLU A 461 29.00 -17.11 -19.00
CA GLU A 461 28.34 -16.33 -17.97
C GLU A 461 27.64 -15.09 -18.54
N VAL A 462 26.53 -14.72 -17.94
CA VAL A 462 25.87 -13.44 -18.16
C VAL A 462 26.54 -12.39 -17.27
N LEU A 463 26.95 -11.27 -17.87
CA LEU A 463 27.55 -10.15 -17.18
C LEU A 463 26.45 -9.15 -16.79
N VAL A 464 26.14 -9.11 -15.52
CA VAL A 464 25.10 -8.24 -14.97
C VAL A 464 25.71 -6.92 -14.54
N PRO A 465 25.27 -5.78 -15.09
CA PRO A 465 25.77 -4.48 -14.68
C PRO A 465 25.34 -4.13 -13.24
N SER A 466 26.08 -3.23 -12.59
CA SER A 466 25.89 -2.90 -11.17
C SER A 466 24.56 -2.26 -10.83
N TRP A 467 23.88 -1.63 -11.81
CA TRP A 467 22.55 -1.05 -11.61
C TRP A 467 21.43 -2.09 -11.57
N ARG A 468 21.60 -3.31 -12.12
CA ARG A 468 20.66 -4.42 -11.99
C ARG A 468 20.96 -5.20 -10.71
N GLN A 469 20.64 -4.58 -9.59
CA GLN A 469 20.89 -5.17 -8.26
C GLN A 469 19.97 -6.36 -7.95
N ASP A 470 18.87 -6.44 -8.62
CA ASP A 470 17.84 -7.48 -8.56
C ASP A 470 18.28 -8.82 -9.15
N LEU A 471 19.22 -8.81 -10.10
CA LEU A 471 19.70 -10.03 -10.75
C LEU A 471 20.82 -10.68 -9.95
N GLU A 472 20.50 -11.70 -9.15
CA GLU A 472 21.43 -12.35 -8.25
C GLU A 472 21.70 -13.81 -8.59
N CYS A 473 20.75 -14.47 -9.25
CA CYS A 473 20.83 -15.90 -9.54
C CYS A 473 20.18 -16.26 -10.89
N ASP A 474 20.24 -17.52 -11.24
CA ASP A 474 19.67 -18.08 -12.47
C ASP A 474 18.14 -17.94 -12.57
N ALA A 475 17.43 -17.95 -11.45
CA ALA A 475 15.97 -17.73 -11.45
C ALA A 475 15.63 -16.30 -11.91
N ASP A 476 16.43 -15.29 -11.51
CA ASP A 476 16.23 -13.91 -11.94
C ASP A 476 16.48 -13.76 -13.44
N LEU A 477 17.50 -14.44 -13.99
CA LEU A 477 17.72 -14.47 -15.43
C LEU A 477 16.59 -15.20 -16.18
N ALA A 478 16.01 -16.24 -15.59
CA ALA A 478 14.84 -16.91 -16.15
C ALA A 478 13.61 -16.00 -16.17
N GLU A 479 13.43 -15.13 -15.16
CA GLU A 479 12.39 -14.08 -15.14
C GLU A 479 12.57 -13.09 -16.30
N GLU A 480 13.82 -12.63 -16.53
CA GLU A 480 14.11 -11.76 -17.67
C GLU A 480 13.75 -12.43 -19.02
N VAL A 481 14.03 -13.72 -19.15
CA VAL A 481 13.60 -14.48 -20.33
C VAL A 481 12.08 -14.55 -20.41
N ALA A 482 11.39 -14.86 -19.31
CA ALA A 482 9.93 -15.04 -19.30
C ALA A 482 9.18 -13.75 -19.68
N ARG A 483 9.59 -12.60 -19.14
CA ARG A 483 8.91 -11.33 -19.40
C ARG A 483 9.06 -10.84 -20.84
N PHE A 484 10.21 -11.11 -21.51
CA PHE A 484 10.40 -10.74 -22.93
C PHE A 484 9.95 -11.81 -23.92
N PHE A 485 9.90 -13.09 -23.52
CA PHE A 485 9.18 -14.12 -24.25
C PHE A 485 7.67 -13.86 -24.22
N GLY A 486 7.18 -13.29 -23.12
CA GLY A 486 5.79 -12.97 -22.84
C GLY A 486 5.09 -14.08 -22.06
N TYR A 487 4.58 -13.77 -20.88
CA TYR A 487 3.89 -14.72 -20.01
C TYR A 487 2.70 -15.40 -20.68
N ALA A 488 2.01 -14.73 -21.60
CA ALA A 488 0.90 -15.31 -22.37
C ALA A 488 1.35 -16.44 -23.33
N ASN A 489 2.63 -16.49 -23.67
CA ASN A 489 3.20 -17.53 -24.54
C ASN A 489 3.70 -18.75 -23.77
N ILE A 490 3.76 -18.67 -22.42
CA ILE A 490 4.15 -19.80 -21.58
C ILE A 490 2.97 -20.78 -21.49
N PRO A 491 3.15 -22.06 -21.86
CA PRO A 491 2.05 -23.02 -21.89
C PRO A 491 1.57 -23.35 -20.47
N THR A 492 0.26 -23.47 -20.30
CA THR A 492 -0.32 -23.97 -19.06
C THR A 492 -0.07 -25.49 -18.97
N THR A 493 0.58 -25.92 -17.88
CA THR A 493 0.86 -27.33 -17.62
C THR A 493 0.20 -27.79 -16.33
N LEU A 494 -0.09 -29.09 -16.23
CA LEU A 494 -0.53 -29.67 -14.97
C LEU A 494 0.67 -29.80 -14.02
N PRO A 495 0.48 -29.56 -12.71
CA PRO A 495 1.51 -29.83 -11.73
C PRO A 495 1.89 -31.32 -11.76
N SER A 496 3.19 -31.62 -11.73
CA SER A 496 3.69 -32.97 -11.60
C SER A 496 4.55 -33.09 -10.34
N GLY A 497 4.40 -34.20 -9.62
CA GLY A 497 5.14 -34.48 -8.42
C GLY A 497 4.86 -35.87 -7.89
N GLU A 498 5.64 -36.31 -6.92
CA GLU A 498 5.36 -37.57 -6.22
C GLU A 498 4.03 -37.43 -5.46
N ALA A 499 3.17 -38.44 -5.61
CA ALA A 499 1.96 -38.51 -4.83
C ALA A 499 2.32 -38.78 -3.37
N THR A 500 1.96 -37.87 -2.48
CA THR A 500 2.13 -38.02 -1.03
C THR A 500 0.77 -38.21 -0.36
N THR A 501 0.73 -38.95 0.74
CA THR A 501 -0.48 -39.04 1.54
C THR A 501 -0.65 -37.75 2.32
N GLY A 502 -1.50 -36.86 1.79
CA GLY A 502 -1.90 -35.65 2.50
C GLY A 502 -2.86 -35.99 3.62
N MET A 503 -2.60 -35.46 4.82
CA MET A 503 -3.50 -35.59 5.97
C MET A 503 -3.62 -34.25 6.69
N LEU A 504 -4.83 -33.97 7.21
CA LEU A 504 -5.00 -32.91 8.19
C LEU A 504 -4.30 -33.30 9.50
N SER A 505 -3.63 -32.36 10.14
CA SER A 505 -3.19 -32.56 11.53
C SER A 505 -4.40 -32.82 12.44
N TYR A 506 -4.17 -33.42 13.59
CA TYR A 506 -5.24 -33.72 14.54
C TYR A 506 -6.08 -32.47 14.87
N LYS A 507 -5.42 -31.36 15.16
CA LYS A 507 -6.06 -30.07 15.41
C LYS A 507 -6.93 -29.62 14.23
N LEU A 508 -6.38 -29.61 13.01
CA LEU A 508 -7.11 -29.17 11.82
C LEU A 508 -8.30 -30.08 11.49
N ARG A 509 -8.20 -31.37 11.83
CA ARG A 509 -9.33 -32.30 11.66
C ARG A 509 -10.48 -31.98 12.62
N ILE A 510 -10.19 -31.63 13.88
CA ILE A 510 -11.21 -31.21 14.84
C ILE A 510 -11.84 -29.89 14.40
N GLU A 511 -11.05 -28.93 13.94
CA GLU A 511 -11.56 -27.67 13.38
C GLU A 511 -12.45 -27.90 12.14
N ALA A 512 -12.06 -28.83 11.26
CA ALA A 512 -12.89 -29.19 10.09
C ALA A 512 -14.25 -29.75 10.53
N ILE A 513 -14.26 -30.66 11.53
CA ILE A 513 -15.50 -31.21 12.07
C ILE A 513 -16.35 -30.13 12.73
N ALA A 514 -15.76 -29.15 13.42
CA ALA A 514 -16.51 -28.04 13.99
C ALA A 514 -17.24 -27.22 12.91
N ARG A 515 -16.60 -26.97 11.75
CA ARG A 515 -17.23 -26.34 10.59
C ARG A 515 -18.34 -27.20 10.02
N GLU A 516 -18.07 -28.47 9.75
CA GLU A 516 -19.06 -29.39 9.18
C GLU A 516 -20.31 -29.49 10.06
N ILE A 517 -20.16 -29.59 11.37
CA ILE A 517 -21.30 -29.67 12.30
C ILE A 517 -22.08 -28.35 12.34
N ALA A 518 -21.40 -27.21 12.41
CA ALA A 518 -22.09 -25.93 12.37
C ALA A 518 -22.91 -25.77 11.08
N GLU A 519 -22.32 -26.07 9.92
CA GLU A 519 -22.98 -26.00 8.62
C GLU A 519 -24.14 -26.98 8.50
N PHE A 520 -23.96 -28.22 8.97
CA PHE A 520 -25.01 -29.23 9.01
C PHE A 520 -26.20 -28.81 9.88
N CYS A 521 -25.93 -28.10 10.98
CA CYS A 521 -26.96 -27.54 11.87
C CYS A 521 -27.53 -26.20 11.36
N GLY A 522 -27.18 -25.76 10.13
CA GLY A 522 -27.75 -24.60 9.48
C GLY A 522 -27.08 -23.28 9.84
N PHE A 523 -25.85 -23.30 10.34
CA PHE A 523 -25.05 -22.10 10.61
C PHE A 523 -24.20 -21.73 9.39
N SER A 524 -24.03 -20.44 9.15
CA SER A 524 -23.13 -19.90 8.14
C SER A 524 -21.84 -19.39 8.81
N GLN A 525 -20.70 -19.55 8.15
CA GLN A 525 -19.43 -19.05 8.67
C GLN A 525 -19.35 -17.54 8.64
N GLY A 526 -18.97 -16.93 9.76
CA GLY A 526 -18.58 -15.55 9.88
C GLY A 526 -17.07 -15.46 10.13
N MET A 527 -16.44 -14.41 9.60
CA MET A 527 -15.05 -14.05 9.91
C MET A 527 -15.04 -12.61 10.40
N ASN A 528 -14.62 -12.40 11.64
CA ASN A 528 -14.58 -11.09 12.27
C ASN A 528 -13.13 -10.65 12.51
N TYR A 529 -12.92 -9.34 12.59
CA TYR A 529 -11.61 -8.80 12.92
C TYR A 529 -11.15 -9.22 14.32
N SER A 530 -9.85 -9.46 14.46
CA SER A 530 -9.20 -9.69 15.76
C SER A 530 -8.90 -8.40 16.51
N PHE A 531 -9.09 -7.26 15.88
CA PHE A 531 -8.91 -5.92 16.46
C PHE A 531 -10.25 -5.36 16.93
N GLU A 532 -10.25 -4.71 18.09
CA GLU A 532 -11.46 -4.17 18.69
C GLU A 532 -11.20 -2.81 19.37
N SER A 533 -12.27 -2.15 19.74
CA SER A 533 -12.26 -0.99 20.62
C SER A 533 -12.30 -1.41 22.09
N PRO A 534 -11.59 -0.75 23.02
CA PRO A 534 -11.77 -0.95 24.45
C PRO A 534 -13.21 -0.77 24.93
N LYS A 535 -14.05 -0.03 24.20
CA LYS A 535 -15.48 0.19 24.51
C LYS A 535 -16.34 -1.08 24.44
N VAL A 536 -15.83 -2.16 23.83
CA VAL A 536 -16.56 -3.43 23.72
C VAL A 536 -16.84 -4.04 25.08
N PHE A 537 -15.97 -3.84 26.06
CA PHE A 537 -16.12 -4.39 27.39
C PHE A 537 -17.32 -3.80 28.12
N ASP A 538 -17.59 -2.51 27.94
CA ASP A 538 -18.77 -1.85 28.50
C ASP A 538 -20.04 -2.29 27.79
N LYS A 539 -20.00 -2.50 26.46
CA LYS A 539 -21.14 -3.07 25.71
C LYS A 539 -21.50 -4.48 26.21
N LEU A 540 -20.49 -5.26 26.61
CA LEU A 540 -20.65 -6.62 27.16
C LEU A 540 -20.93 -6.63 28.66
N LEU A 541 -21.06 -5.48 29.31
CA LEU A 541 -21.27 -5.33 30.77
C LEU A 541 -20.18 -5.99 31.61
N LEU A 542 -18.96 -6.07 31.11
CA LEU A 542 -17.83 -6.61 31.87
C LEU A 542 -17.44 -5.64 33.00
N PRO A 543 -17.27 -6.11 34.24
CA PRO A 543 -16.82 -5.29 35.34
C PRO A 543 -15.41 -4.73 35.09
N GLU A 544 -15.05 -3.63 35.75
CA GLU A 544 -13.77 -2.95 35.54
C GLU A 544 -12.56 -3.83 35.87
N ASP A 545 -12.69 -4.73 36.83
CA ASP A 545 -11.67 -5.66 37.29
C ASP A 545 -11.63 -6.98 36.48
N SER A 546 -12.45 -7.10 35.43
CA SER A 546 -12.48 -8.32 34.61
C SER A 546 -11.13 -8.61 33.96
N PRO A 547 -10.61 -9.84 34.06
CA PRO A 547 -9.39 -10.24 33.36
C PRO A 547 -9.46 -10.05 31.84
N LEU A 548 -10.68 -10.09 31.24
CA LEU A 548 -10.87 -9.87 29.81
C LEU A 548 -10.58 -8.43 29.37
N ARG A 549 -10.49 -7.47 30.30
CA ARG A 549 -10.08 -6.09 30.01
C ARG A 549 -8.56 -5.92 29.91
N GLN A 550 -7.79 -6.93 30.30
CA GLN A 550 -6.36 -6.96 30.08
C GLN A 550 -6.08 -7.35 28.63
N THR A 551 -5.55 -6.44 27.85
CA THR A 551 -5.43 -6.60 26.40
C THR A 551 -4.03 -6.32 25.88
N VAL A 552 -3.75 -6.84 24.70
CA VAL A 552 -2.61 -6.41 23.87
C VAL A 552 -3.02 -5.16 23.14
N THR A 553 -2.34 -4.03 23.38
CA THR A 553 -2.57 -2.76 22.71
C THR A 553 -1.76 -2.68 21.42
N ILE A 554 -2.38 -2.24 20.32
CA ILE A 554 -1.73 -2.05 19.01
C ILE A 554 -0.94 -0.73 19.04
N SER A 555 0.32 -0.75 18.65
CA SER A 555 1.19 0.44 18.69
C SER A 555 0.85 1.48 17.61
N ASN A 556 0.29 1.05 16.46
CA ASN A 556 -0.08 1.89 15.32
C ASN A 556 -1.47 1.53 14.80
N PRO A 557 -2.54 1.70 15.61
CA PRO A 557 -3.89 1.29 15.24
C PRO A 557 -4.44 2.17 14.10
N LEU A 558 -5.37 1.60 13.32
CA LEU A 558 -6.13 2.35 12.30
C LEU A 558 -7.13 3.36 12.93
N GLY A 559 -7.27 3.35 14.23
CA GLY A 559 -8.15 4.20 15.01
C GLY A 559 -8.51 3.53 16.33
N GLU A 560 -9.24 4.22 17.21
CA GLU A 560 -9.65 3.70 18.52
C GLU A 560 -10.46 2.39 18.40
N ASP A 561 -11.26 2.26 17.34
CA ASP A 561 -12.11 1.08 17.11
C ASP A 561 -11.31 -0.20 16.78
N PHE A 562 -10.00 -0.08 16.52
CA PHE A 562 -9.09 -1.18 16.18
C PHE A 562 -7.79 -1.12 17.01
N SER A 563 -7.90 -0.65 18.25
CA SER A 563 -6.71 -0.33 19.06
C SER A 563 -6.22 -1.45 19.99
N ILE A 564 -7.01 -2.50 20.18
CA ILE A 564 -6.65 -3.65 21.01
C ILE A 564 -6.92 -4.98 20.29
N MET A 565 -6.20 -6.03 20.70
CA MET A 565 -6.52 -7.40 20.30
C MET A 565 -7.66 -7.94 21.15
N ARG A 566 -8.60 -8.66 20.51
CA ARG A 566 -9.77 -9.24 21.18
C ARG A 566 -9.39 -10.29 22.22
N THR A 567 -10.03 -10.23 23.37
CA THR A 567 -9.92 -11.26 24.46
C THR A 567 -11.15 -12.18 24.51
N THR A 568 -12.13 -11.93 23.67
CA THR A 568 -13.32 -12.77 23.45
C THR A 568 -13.80 -12.62 22.01
N SER A 569 -14.31 -13.67 21.40
CA SER A 569 -14.92 -13.65 20.06
C SER A 569 -16.35 -13.09 20.04
N LEU A 570 -16.94 -12.89 21.24
CA LEU A 570 -18.35 -12.58 21.37
C LEU A 570 -18.77 -11.24 20.75
N ASN A 571 -17.92 -10.19 20.86
CA ASN A 571 -18.20 -8.89 20.27
C ASN A 571 -18.33 -8.97 18.73
N GLY A 572 -17.40 -9.67 18.09
CA GLY A 572 -17.45 -9.87 16.62
C GLY A 572 -18.73 -10.60 16.19
N MET A 573 -19.06 -11.67 16.91
CA MET A 573 -20.29 -12.45 16.67
C MET A 573 -21.56 -11.58 16.84
N LEU A 574 -21.69 -10.83 17.93
CA LEU A 574 -22.83 -9.97 18.18
C LEU A 574 -22.93 -8.82 17.17
N THR A 575 -21.79 -8.29 16.72
CA THR A 575 -21.74 -7.26 15.67
C THR A 575 -22.25 -7.81 14.33
N SER A 576 -21.84 -9.03 13.97
CA SER A 576 -22.30 -9.70 12.74
C SER A 576 -23.79 -10.02 12.79
N LEU A 577 -24.29 -10.51 13.94
CA LEU A 577 -25.73 -10.72 14.15
C LEU A 577 -26.50 -9.40 14.07
N SER A 578 -25.99 -8.33 14.69
CA SER A 578 -26.58 -6.97 14.63
C SER A 578 -26.66 -6.45 13.19
N THR A 579 -25.61 -6.64 12.40
CA THR A 579 -25.59 -6.23 10.99
C THR A 579 -26.71 -6.92 10.20
N ASN A 580 -26.87 -8.22 10.41
CA ASN A 580 -27.95 -9.00 9.77
C ASN A 580 -29.33 -8.56 10.27
N TYR A 581 -29.46 -8.34 11.57
CA TYR A 581 -30.72 -7.87 12.18
C TYR A 581 -31.18 -6.53 11.59
N ASN A 582 -30.26 -5.58 11.50
CA ASN A 582 -30.52 -4.26 10.92
C ASN A 582 -30.86 -4.33 9.41
N ARG A 583 -30.40 -5.35 8.71
CA ARG A 583 -30.76 -5.69 7.33
C ARG A 583 -32.11 -6.45 7.22
N ARG A 584 -32.78 -6.64 8.35
CA ARG A 584 -34.12 -7.31 8.44
C ARG A 584 -34.10 -8.80 8.07
N ASN A 585 -32.95 -9.47 8.21
CA ASN A 585 -32.91 -10.93 8.17
C ASN A 585 -33.62 -11.46 9.43
N LYS A 586 -34.61 -12.34 9.26
CA LYS A 586 -35.51 -12.76 10.38
C LYS A 586 -34.93 -13.91 11.20
N ASP A 587 -34.22 -14.83 10.58
CA ASP A 587 -33.60 -15.99 11.19
C ASP A 587 -32.11 -16.07 10.76
N VAL A 588 -31.23 -16.00 11.71
CA VAL A 588 -29.77 -15.95 11.43
C VAL A 588 -29.02 -16.84 12.40
N ARG A 589 -28.16 -17.69 11.84
CA ARG A 589 -27.27 -18.60 12.56
C ARG A 589 -25.88 -18.44 12.01
N LEU A 590 -24.95 -17.98 12.84
CA LEU A 590 -23.55 -17.76 12.46
C LEU A 590 -22.62 -18.53 13.36
N TYR A 591 -21.50 -19.01 12.79
CA TYR A 591 -20.40 -19.56 13.56
C TYR A 591 -19.07 -18.91 13.16
N GLU A 592 -18.11 -18.92 14.06
CA GLU A 592 -16.74 -18.48 13.84
C GLU A 592 -15.77 -19.43 14.55
N LEU A 593 -14.69 -19.79 13.84
CA LEU A 593 -13.48 -20.35 14.44
C LEU A 593 -12.42 -19.24 14.37
N GLY A 594 -12.12 -18.65 15.51
CA GLY A 594 -11.22 -17.49 15.57
C GLY A 594 -10.40 -17.43 16.85
N ASN A 595 -9.18 -16.92 16.74
CA ASN A 595 -8.31 -16.74 17.89
C ASN A 595 -8.71 -15.55 18.76
N ILE A 596 -8.53 -15.69 20.05
CA ILE A 596 -8.46 -14.62 21.04
C ILE A 596 -7.02 -14.52 21.58
N TYR A 597 -6.69 -13.39 22.17
CA TYR A 597 -5.32 -13.05 22.55
C TYR A 597 -5.27 -12.63 24.02
N LEU A 598 -4.82 -13.52 24.89
CA LEU A 598 -4.77 -13.28 26.32
C LEU A 598 -3.35 -12.91 26.74
N PRO A 599 -3.07 -11.66 27.14
CA PRO A 599 -1.74 -11.27 27.58
C PRO A 599 -1.36 -12.00 28.85
N LYS A 600 -0.13 -12.50 28.92
CA LYS A 600 0.41 -13.15 30.14
C LYS A 600 0.82 -12.14 31.20
N SER A 601 1.11 -10.92 30.78
CA SER A 601 1.44 -9.78 31.64
C SER A 601 1.01 -8.47 31.00
N VAL A 602 0.73 -7.46 31.82
CA VAL A 602 0.49 -6.07 31.38
C VAL A 602 1.40 -5.18 32.21
N PRO A 603 2.33 -4.39 31.60
CA PRO A 603 2.54 -4.25 30.15
C PRO A 603 3.03 -5.56 29.49
N VAL A 604 2.70 -5.72 28.20
CA VAL A 604 3.03 -6.92 27.42
C VAL A 604 4.54 -6.98 27.16
N THR A 605 5.18 -8.07 27.61
CA THR A 605 6.63 -8.30 27.44
C THR A 605 6.96 -9.56 26.64
N GLU A 606 5.96 -10.42 26.41
CA GLU A 606 6.07 -11.64 25.61
C GLU A 606 4.80 -11.88 24.80
N LEU A 607 4.82 -12.82 23.88
CA LEU A 607 3.66 -13.16 23.06
C LEU A 607 2.48 -13.61 23.93
N PRO A 608 1.25 -13.17 23.63
CA PRO A 608 0.05 -13.57 24.34
C PRO A 608 -0.24 -15.07 24.18
N ASP A 609 -1.10 -15.61 25.02
CA ASP A 609 -1.72 -16.92 24.80
C ASP A 609 -2.80 -16.76 23.71
N GLU A 610 -2.54 -17.36 22.54
CA GLU A 610 -3.45 -17.35 21.39
C GLU A 610 -4.33 -18.59 21.44
N ARG A 611 -5.62 -18.40 21.71
CA ARG A 611 -6.56 -19.49 21.89
C ARG A 611 -7.65 -19.45 20.84
N MET A 612 -7.83 -20.55 20.13
CA MET A 612 -8.94 -20.73 19.19
C MET A 612 -10.24 -20.90 19.95
N GLN A 613 -11.25 -20.10 19.63
CA GLN A 613 -12.64 -20.28 20.08
C GLN A 613 -13.52 -20.73 18.92
N PHE A 614 -14.38 -21.72 19.19
CA PHE A 614 -15.51 -22.05 18.34
C PHE A 614 -16.74 -21.35 18.91
N THR A 615 -17.19 -20.34 18.22
CA THR A 615 -18.27 -19.44 18.63
C THR A 615 -19.47 -19.61 17.74
N LEU A 616 -20.61 -19.84 18.33
CA LEU A 616 -21.90 -19.93 17.67
C LEU A 616 -22.78 -18.79 18.14
N GLY A 617 -23.59 -18.23 17.25
CA GLY A 617 -24.55 -17.19 17.57
C GLY A 617 -25.80 -17.28 16.70
N MET A 618 -27.00 -17.10 17.28
CA MET A 618 -28.25 -17.11 16.53
C MET A 618 -29.31 -16.22 17.15
N TYR A 619 -30.24 -15.80 16.30
CA TYR A 619 -31.54 -15.24 16.67
C TYR A 619 -32.64 -15.69 15.67
N GLY A 620 -33.89 -15.53 16.01
CA GLY A 620 -35.04 -15.98 15.21
C GLY A 620 -35.58 -17.32 15.68
N GLU A 621 -35.60 -18.33 14.84
CA GLU A 621 -36.07 -19.67 15.21
C GLU A 621 -35.00 -20.42 16.01
N GLY A 622 -35.40 -21.01 17.11
CA GLY A 622 -34.55 -21.76 18.01
C GLY A 622 -34.42 -21.12 19.39
N ASP A 623 -33.84 -21.86 20.30
CA ASP A 623 -33.73 -21.51 21.72
C ASP A 623 -32.42 -22.03 22.34
N PHE A 624 -32.33 -21.96 23.67
CA PHE A 624 -31.19 -22.50 24.44
C PHE A 624 -30.94 -23.98 24.13
N PHE A 625 -32.01 -24.79 23.97
CA PHE A 625 -31.85 -26.23 23.72
C PHE A 625 -31.41 -26.53 22.29
N THR A 626 -31.79 -25.71 21.34
CA THR A 626 -31.28 -25.76 19.97
C THR A 626 -29.75 -25.54 19.98
N MET A 627 -29.26 -24.49 20.65
CA MET A 627 -27.83 -24.22 20.78
C MET A 627 -27.08 -25.33 21.51
N LYS A 628 -27.69 -25.85 22.60
CA LYS A 628 -27.14 -26.98 23.36
C LYS A 628 -26.99 -28.22 22.49
N GLY A 629 -28.00 -28.53 21.65
CA GLY A 629 -27.95 -29.67 20.73
C GLY A 629 -26.80 -29.60 19.73
N VAL A 630 -26.50 -28.41 19.20
CA VAL A 630 -25.33 -28.22 18.31
C VAL A 630 -24.02 -28.50 19.02
N VAL A 631 -23.85 -28.02 20.26
CA VAL A 631 -22.66 -28.31 21.10
C VAL A 631 -22.52 -29.80 21.35
N GLU A 632 -23.61 -30.47 21.71
CA GLU A 632 -23.60 -31.92 21.99
C GLU A 632 -23.27 -32.75 20.75
N GLU A 633 -23.83 -32.37 19.59
CA GLU A 633 -23.50 -33.03 18.31
C GLU A 633 -22.02 -32.84 17.94
N PHE A 634 -21.46 -31.64 18.16
CA PHE A 634 -20.05 -31.38 17.96
C PHE A 634 -19.19 -32.30 18.87
N PHE A 635 -19.47 -32.36 20.18
CA PHE A 635 -18.76 -33.22 21.12
C PHE A 635 -18.84 -34.69 20.75
N TYR A 636 -20.04 -35.13 20.32
CA TYR A 636 -20.22 -36.50 19.83
C TYR A 636 -19.35 -36.80 18.61
N LYS A 637 -19.30 -35.89 17.63
CA LYS A 637 -18.54 -36.10 16.37
C LYS A 637 -17.05 -36.10 16.60
N VAL A 638 -16.52 -35.32 17.52
CA VAL A 638 -15.09 -35.32 17.86
C VAL A 638 -14.73 -36.43 18.86
N GLY A 639 -15.71 -37.30 19.24
CA GLY A 639 -15.46 -38.49 20.02
C GLY A 639 -15.32 -38.26 21.52
N MET A 640 -15.85 -37.21 22.04
CA MET A 640 -15.97 -36.97 23.47
C MET A 640 -17.02 -37.92 24.05
N THR A 641 -16.60 -38.94 24.78
CA THR A 641 -17.44 -40.08 25.17
C THR A 641 -18.25 -39.87 26.44
N LYS A 642 -17.82 -38.90 27.30
CA LYS A 642 -18.52 -38.57 28.52
C LYS A 642 -19.63 -37.57 28.22
N LYS A 643 -20.69 -37.60 29.03
CA LYS A 643 -21.76 -36.60 28.94
C LYS A 643 -21.26 -35.25 29.46
N ALA A 644 -21.46 -34.17 28.67
CA ALA A 644 -21.18 -32.82 29.16
C ALA A 644 -22.22 -32.41 30.23
N GLU A 645 -21.74 -31.75 31.27
CA GLU A 645 -22.60 -31.15 32.31
C GLU A 645 -22.80 -29.65 32.00
N TYR A 646 -23.93 -29.15 32.40
CA TYR A 646 -24.28 -27.73 32.19
C TYR A 646 -24.54 -27.06 33.54
N ASP A 647 -23.55 -26.32 34.03
CA ASP A 647 -23.61 -25.63 35.32
C ASP A 647 -24.28 -24.22 35.11
N PRO A 648 -25.51 -24.01 35.66
CA PRO A 648 -26.22 -22.76 35.50
C PRO A 648 -25.58 -21.59 36.26
N LYS A 649 -24.63 -21.82 37.15
CA LYS A 649 -23.92 -20.80 37.91
C LYS A 649 -22.74 -20.22 37.16
N SER A 650 -22.93 -19.94 35.88
CA SER A 650 -21.91 -19.38 34.99
C SER A 650 -21.47 -17.95 35.39
N GLY A 651 -22.39 -17.13 35.91
CA GLY A 651 -22.09 -15.79 36.42
C GLY A 651 -21.58 -14.80 35.38
N ARG A 652 -21.81 -15.03 34.09
CA ARG A 652 -21.31 -14.19 33.02
C ARG A 652 -22.23 -12.96 32.83
N PRO A 653 -21.70 -11.72 32.96
CA PRO A 653 -22.53 -10.52 32.94
C PRO A 653 -23.19 -10.24 31.59
N TYR A 654 -22.62 -10.74 30.51
CA TYR A 654 -23.16 -10.58 29.15
C TYR A 654 -24.22 -11.63 28.78
N LEU A 655 -24.51 -12.60 29.66
CA LEU A 655 -25.59 -13.57 29.49
C LEU A 655 -26.73 -13.32 30.45
N HIS A 656 -27.92 -13.77 30.07
CA HIS A 656 -29.11 -13.68 30.90
C HIS A 656 -28.96 -14.49 32.19
N PRO A 657 -29.15 -13.92 33.38
CA PRO A 657 -28.81 -14.60 34.65
C PRO A 657 -29.53 -15.92 34.91
N GLY A 658 -30.71 -16.10 34.35
CA GLY A 658 -31.50 -17.35 34.50
C GLY A 658 -31.45 -18.27 33.27
N ARG A 659 -30.69 -17.94 32.22
CA ARG A 659 -30.63 -18.73 30.96
C ARG A 659 -29.18 -18.80 30.44
N GLN A 660 -28.31 -19.28 31.29
CA GLN A 660 -26.87 -19.44 30.98
C GLN A 660 -26.32 -20.70 31.66
N ALA A 661 -25.30 -21.27 31.09
CA ALA A 661 -24.55 -22.35 31.70
C ALA A 661 -23.08 -22.36 31.29
N ASN A 662 -22.21 -22.77 32.21
CA ASN A 662 -20.90 -23.27 31.81
C ASN A 662 -21.07 -24.67 31.22
N ILE A 663 -20.28 -24.95 30.19
CA ILE A 663 -20.14 -26.29 29.63
C ILE A 663 -18.97 -26.94 30.37
N VAL A 664 -19.28 -27.97 31.17
CA VAL A 664 -18.30 -28.68 31.97
C VAL A 664 -18.11 -30.08 31.40
N TYR A 665 -16.87 -30.45 31.13
CA TYR A 665 -16.51 -31.77 30.66
C TYR A 665 -15.39 -32.33 31.53
N ASP A 666 -15.64 -33.50 32.10
CA ASP A 666 -14.72 -34.15 33.05
C ASP A 666 -14.22 -33.22 34.18
N GLY A 667 -15.14 -32.41 34.72
CA GLY A 667 -14.86 -31.47 35.81
C GLY A 667 -14.16 -30.17 35.39
N LYS A 668 -13.85 -29.98 34.09
CA LYS A 668 -13.25 -28.74 33.53
C LYS A 668 -14.27 -27.93 32.79
N VAL A 669 -14.25 -26.61 32.94
CA VAL A 669 -15.04 -25.69 32.13
C VAL A 669 -14.37 -25.57 30.76
N VAL A 670 -15.04 -26.06 29.70
CA VAL A 670 -14.54 -26.04 28.31
C VAL A 670 -15.21 -25.00 27.45
N GLY A 671 -16.23 -24.34 27.97
CA GLY A 671 -16.99 -23.32 27.26
C GLY A 671 -18.18 -22.83 28.06
N TYR A 672 -19.04 -22.11 27.39
CA TYR A 672 -20.31 -21.63 27.93
C TYR A 672 -21.35 -21.45 26.83
N LEU A 673 -22.62 -21.43 27.21
CA LEU A 673 -23.73 -21.08 26.34
C LEU A 673 -24.84 -20.35 27.09
N GLY A 674 -25.66 -19.64 26.38
CA GLY A 674 -26.82 -18.97 26.99
C GLY A 674 -27.52 -17.97 26.09
N GLU A 675 -28.61 -17.43 26.62
CA GLU A 675 -29.26 -16.26 26.06
C GLU A 675 -28.42 -15.02 26.40
N VAL A 676 -28.16 -14.16 25.42
CA VAL A 676 -27.47 -12.89 25.64
C VAL A 676 -28.30 -11.99 26.54
N HIS A 677 -27.66 -11.28 27.48
CA HIS A 677 -28.33 -10.38 28.38
C HIS A 677 -29.12 -9.31 27.59
N PRO A 678 -30.39 -9.01 27.91
CA PRO A 678 -31.23 -8.06 27.14
C PRO A 678 -30.56 -6.68 26.97
N ILE A 679 -29.85 -6.17 27.97
CA ILE A 679 -29.09 -4.91 27.89
C ILE A 679 -27.95 -5.03 26.88
N VAL A 680 -27.25 -6.16 26.87
CA VAL A 680 -26.19 -6.40 25.89
C VAL A 680 -26.77 -6.48 24.47
N ALA A 681 -27.84 -7.23 24.26
CA ALA A 681 -28.51 -7.29 22.97
C ALA A 681 -28.96 -5.88 22.51
N ALA A 682 -29.47 -5.05 23.41
CA ALA A 682 -29.83 -3.64 23.12
C ALA A 682 -28.59 -2.79 22.77
N ASN A 683 -27.45 -3.00 23.43
CA ASN A 683 -26.17 -2.33 23.08
C ASN A 683 -25.68 -2.65 21.66
N TYR A 684 -26.14 -3.77 21.09
CA TYR A 684 -25.92 -4.15 19.69
C TYR A 684 -27.14 -3.91 18.80
N ASN A 685 -28.14 -3.13 19.25
CA ASN A 685 -29.36 -2.81 18.52
C ASN A 685 -30.24 -4.04 18.12
N ILE A 686 -30.11 -5.15 18.84
CA ILE A 686 -30.94 -6.34 18.64
C ILE A 686 -32.03 -6.36 19.71
N LYS A 687 -33.30 -6.44 19.28
CA LYS A 687 -34.46 -6.47 20.18
C LYS A 687 -34.96 -7.89 20.46
N ASP A 688 -34.58 -8.83 19.60
CA ASP A 688 -34.96 -10.23 19.71
C ASP A 688 -34.02 -10.97 20.67
N ARG A 689 -34.42 -12.16 21.10
CA ARG A 689 -33.56 -13.03 21.90
C ARG A 689 -32.38 -13.53 21.04
N VAL A 690 -31.20 -13.43 21.59
CA VAL A 690 -29.97 -13.93 20.96
C VAL A 690 -29.39 -15.05 21.83
N TYR A 691 -29.04 -16.14 21.20
CA TYR A 691 -28.38 -17.27 21.87
C TYR A 691 -26.99 -17.42 21.34
N VAL A 692 -26.04 -17.69 22.24
CA VAL A 692 -24.61 -17.87 21.90
C VAL A 692 -24.05 -19.10 22.61
N ALA A 693 -23.08 -19.74 21.98
CA ALA A 693 -22.19 -20.72 22.62
C ALA A 693 -20.75 -20.42 22.22
N VAL A 694 -19.85 -20.58 23.16
CA VAL A 694 -18.41 -20.42 22.94
C VAL A 694 -17.69 -21.60 23.55
N ILE A 695 -16.92 -22.32 22.74
CA ILE A 695 -16.09 -23.46 23.14
C ILE A 695 -14.63 -23.06 22.98
N ASP A 696 -13.85 -23.25 24.03
CA ASP A 696 -12.42 -23.08 24.02
C ASP A 696 -11.77 -24.33 23.43
N MET A 697 -11.38 -24.24 22.16
CA MET A 697 -10.90 -25.40 21.39
C MET A 697 -9.66 -26.09 22.02
N PRO A 698 -8.65 -25.36 22.54
CA PRO A 698 -7.54 -26.00 23.23
C PRO A 698 -7.97 -26.84 24.43
N SER A 699 -8.99 -26.44 25.16
CA SER A 699 -9.45 -27.14 26.37
C SER A 699 -10.11 -28.49 26.10
N ILE A 700 -10.51 -28.78 24.86
CA ILE A 700 -11.15 -30.05 24.49
C ILE A 700 -10.21 -31.00 23.73
N MET A 701 -9.06 -30.53 23.26
CA MET A 701 -8.19 -31.29 22.33
C MET A 701 -7.79 -32.67 22.91
N ASP A 702 -7.42 -32.69 24.18
CA ASP A 702 -6.97 -33.93 24.84
C ASP A 702 -8.14 -34.88 25.18
N GLU A 703 -9.38 -34.39 25.12
CA GLU A 703 -10.57 -35.15 25.47
C GLU A 703 -11.23 -35.75 24.21
N THR A 704 -10.74 -35.43 23.03
CA THR A 704 -11.28 -35.90 21.74
C THR A 704 -10.63 -37.23 21.33
N THR A 705 -11.37 -38.06 20.56
CA THR A 705 -10.82 -39.29 19.98
C THR A 705 -11.56 -39.68 18.72
N PHE A 706 -10.84 -40.24 17.75
CA PHE A 706 -11.41 -40.85 16.56
C PHE A 706 -11.37 -42.39 16.64
N ASP A 707 -10.90 -42.95 17.76
CA ASP A 707 -10.87 -44.39 18.02
C ASP A 707 -12.28 -44.82 18.50
N ARG A 708 -13.11 -45.28 17.58
CA ARG A 708 -14.46 -45.73 17.86
C ARG A 708 -14.50 -47.27 17.80
N LYS A 709 -15.01 -47.88 18.85
CA LYS A 709 -15.20 -49.32 18.91
C LYS A 709 -16.63 -49.66 18.58
N TYR A 710 -16.82 -50.65 17.72
CA TYR A 710 -18.14 -51.20 17.43
C TYR A 710 -18.64 -52.00 18.65
N GLU A 711 -19.84 -51.67 19.13
CA GLU A 711 -20.61 -52.49 20.05
C GLU A 711 -21.69 -53.25 19.30
N GLY A 712 -21.77 -54.57 19.53
CA GLY A 712 -22.75 -55.41 18.86
C GLY A 712 -24.18 -55.03 19.27
N ILE A 713 -25.11 -55.25 18.34
CA ILE A 713 -26.53 -55.06 18.60
C ILE A 713 -26.98 -55.98 19.76
N ALA A 714 -27.71 -55.40 20.69
CA ALA A 714 -28.23 -56.15 21.84
C ALA A 714 -29.11 -57.31 21.40
N LYS A 715 -28.84 -58.51 21.98
CA LYS A 715 -29.54 -59.75 21.64
C LYS A 715 -30.87 -59.89 22.41
N PHE A 716 -30.98 -59.22 23.56
CA PHE A 716 -32.18 -59.33 24.41
C PHE A 716 -33.00 -58.04 24.39
N PRO A 717 -34.34 -58.13 24.55
CA PRO A 717 -35.18 -56.96 24.52
C PRO A 717 -34.97 -56.07 25.75
N ALA A 718 -35.22 -54.77 25.58
CA ALA A 718 -35.21 -53.83 26.69
C ALA A 718 -36.55 -53.84 27.44
N ALA A 719 -36.49 -53.51 28.71
CA ALA A 719 -37.64 -53.17 29.53
C ALA A 719 -37.68 -51.64 29.80
N THR A 720 -38.74 -50.98 29.49
CA THR A 720 -38.89 -49.54 29.76
C THR A 720 -39.76 -49.30 31.02
N ARG A 721 -39.40 -48.27 31.79
CA ARG A 721 -40.18 -47.82 32.97
C ARG A 721 -40.20 -46.31 32.98
N ASP A 722 -41.40 -45.76 33.09
CA ASP A 722 -41.59 -44.35 33.23
C ASP A 722 -41.70 -43.95 34.68
N ILE A 723 -40.97 -42.92 35.07
CA ILE A 723 -40.98 -42.36 36.42
C ILE A 723 -41.37 -40.88 36.32
N SER A 724 -42.38 -40.50 37.06
CA SER A 724 -42.79 -39.09 37.23
C SER A 724 -42.49 -38.68 38.68
N MET A 725 -41.75 -37.61 38.85
CA MET A 725 -41.28 -37.14 40.16
C MET A 725 -41.72 -35.69 40.37
N VAL A 726 -42.27 -35.38 41.54
CA VAL A 726 -42.53 -33.99 41.96
C VAL A 726 -41.32 -33.50 42.78
N VAL A 727 -40.57 -32.57 42.25
CA VAL A 727 -39.33 -32.07 42.87
C VAL A 727 -39.41 -30.55 43.02
N PRO A 728 -38.65 -29.96 43.99
CA PRO A 728 -38.48 -28.51 44.06
C PRO A 728 -37.97 -27.93 42.72
N LYS A 729 -38.38 -26.72 42.38
CA LYS A 729 -38.03 -26.10 41.08
C LYS A 729 -36.51 -25.92 40.90
N GLU A 730 -35.79 -25.69 41.96
CA GLU A 730 -34.32 -25.54 41.99
C GLU A 730 -33.56 -26.81 41.65
N ILE A 731 -34.17 -28.00 41.77
CA ILE A 731 -33.51 -29.24 41.37
C ILE A 731 -33.41 -29.32 39.87
N LEU A 732 -32.23 -29.44 39.36
CA LEU A 732 -31.93 -29.53 37.93
C LEU A 732 -32.18 -30.96 37.42
N ALA A 733 -32.53 -31.08 36.15
CA ALA A 733 -32.66 -32.37 35.47
C ALA A 733 -31.35 -33.16 35.58
N GLY A 734 -30.18 -32.51 35.40
CA GLY A 734 -28.85 -33.11 35.55
C GLY A 734 -28.57 -33.65 36.97
N ASP A 735 -29.16 -33.09 38.03
CA ASP A 735 -29.01 -33.62 39.39
C ASP A 735 -29.74 -34.95 39.55
N ILE A 736 -30.91 -35.07 38.93
CA ILE A 736 -31.67 -36.31 38.87
C ILE A 736 -30.95 -37.36 38.02
N GLU A 737 -30.42 -36.95 36.87
CA GLU A 737 -29.65 -37.82 35.98
C GLU A 737 -28.41 -38.39 36.65
N LYS A 738 -27.68 -37.62 37.48
CA LYS A 738 -26.58 -38.10 38.31
C LYS A 738 -27.01 -39.17 39.30
N VAL A 739 -28.25 -39.10 39.82
CA VAL A 739 -28.82 -40.14 40.67
C VAL A 739 -29.07 -41.39 39.84
N PHE A 740 -29.61 -41.27 38.62
CA PHE A 740 -29.82 -42.40 37.72
C PHE A 740 -28.46 -43.09 37.40
N ASP A 741 -27.43 -42.32 37.02
CA ASP A 741 -26.08 -42.81 36.70
C ASP A 741 -25.47 -43.55 37.91
N SER A 742 -25.71 -43.06 39.13
CA SER A 742 -25.10 -43.64 40.34
C SER A 742 -25.90 -44.79 40.99
N LYS A 743 -27.25 -44.81 40.78
CA LYS A 743 -28.17 -45.72 41.45
C LYS A 743 -28.96 -46.65 40.52
N GLY A 744 -28.94 -46.39 39.22
CA GLY A 744 -29.72 -47.12 38.21
C GLY A 744 -29.27 -48.58 38.04
N GLY A 745 -28.11 -48.96 38.58
CA GLY A 745 -27.61 -50.31 38.53
C GLY A 745 -27.00 -50.73 37.21
N ALA A 746 -26.57 -51.98 37.09
CA ALA A 746 -25.87 -52.51 35.94
C ALA A 746 -26.75 -52.66 34.67
N TYR A 747 -28.03 -52.65 34.83
CA TYR A 747 -28.98 -52.89 33.76
C TYR A 747 -29.55 -51.60 33.19
N LEU A 748 -29.37 -50.44 33.80
CA LEU A 748 -29.79 -49.16 33.21
C LEU A 748 -28.95 -48.86 31.98
N GLU A 749 -29.60 -48.96 30.80
CA GLU A 749 -28.95 -48.68 29.49
C GLU A 749 -29.04 -47.20 29.15
N SER A 750 -30.18 -46.59 29.36
CA SER A 750 -30.42 -45.17 29.03
C SER A 750 -31.61 -44.60 29.77
N TYR A 751 -31.71 -43.27 29.79
CA TYR A 751 -32.89 -42.55 30.28
C TYR A 751 -33.14 -41.35 29.37
N THR A 752 -34.43 -41.02 29.23
CA THR A 752 -34.88 -39.88 28.39
C THR A 752 -35.88 -39.05 29.15
N LEU A 753 -35.61 -37.76 29.33
CA LEU A 753 -36.56 -36.79 29.82
C LEU A 753 -37.60 -36.54 28.73
N PHE A 754 -38.87 -36.78 29.01
CA PHE A 754 -39.95 -36.61 28.03
C PHE A 754 -41.01 -35.59 28.43
N ASP A 755 -41.11 -35.22 29.71
CA ASP A 755 -42.08 -34.19 30.13
C ASP A 755 -41.59 -33.42 31.37
N ILE A 756 -41.85 -32.12 31.38
CA ILE A 756 -41.74 -31.23 32.54
C ILE A 756 -43.03 -30.43 32.65
N TYR A 757 -43.74 -30.61 33.75
CA TYR A 757 -45.01 -29.92 33.97
C TYR A 757 -44.93 -28.99 35.20
N GLU A 758 -45.32 -27.75 34.98
CA GLU A 758 -45.50 -26.72 36.01
C GLU A 758 -46.92 -26.10 35.84
N GLY A 759 -47.89 -26.61 36.58
CA GLY A 759 -49.29 -26.16 36.45
C GLY A 759 -50.06 -26.20 37.78
N ALA A 760 -51.31 -25.87 37.71
CA ALA A 760 -52.18 -25.71 38.86
C ALA A 760 -52.34 -26.99 39.75
N GLN A 761 -51.98 -28.11 39.20
CA GLN A 761 -52.02 -29.40 39.93
C GLN A 761 -50.75 -29.68 40.76
N ILE A 762 -49.71 -28.88 40.58
CA ILE A 762 -48.44 -29.01 41.29
C ILE A 762 -48.33 -27.93 42.37
N LYS A 763 -47.83 -28.30 43.54
CA LYS A 763 -47.62 -27.36 44.64
C LYS A 763 -46.73 -26.18 44.19
N PRO A 764 -47.07 -24.94 44.54
CA PRO A 764 -46.19 -23.80 44.28
C PRO A 764 -44.76 -24.03 44.73
N GLY A 765 -43.74 -23.72 43.89
CA GLY A 765 -42.35 -23.98 44.15
C GLY A 765 -41.88 -25.39 43.76
N TYR A 766 -42.72 -26.22 43.19
CA TYR A 766 -42.41 -27.57 42.71
C TYR A 766 -42.70 -27.67 41.19
N LYS A 767 -42.06 -28.68 40.56
CA LYS A 767 -42.32 -29.11 39.19
C LYS A 767 -42.42 -30.63 39.13
N SER A 768 -43.19 -31.18 38.20
CA SER A 768 -43.18 -32.60 37.86
C SER A 768 -42.19 -32.82 36.71
N ILE A 769 -41.29 -33.79 36.88
CA ILE A 769 -40.34 -34.21 35.85
C ILE A 769 -40.58 -35.68 35.56
N ALA A 770 -40.73 -36.06 34.30
CA ALA A 770 -40.99 -37.41 33.86
C ALA A 770 -39.84 -37.96 32.99
N TYR A 771 -39.32 -39.08 33.34
CA TYR A 771 -38.29 -39.81 32.63
C TYR A 771 -38.77 -41.19 32.21
N SER A 772 -38.37 -41.62 31.01
CA SER A 772 -38.44 -42.99 30.55
C SER A 772 -37.05 -43.63 30.72
N LEU A 773 -36.95 -44.64 31.55
CA LEU A 773 -35.72 -45.40 31.83
C LEU A 773 -35.75 -46.67 31.02
N THR A 774 -34.68 -47.00 30.32
CA THR A 774 -34.52 -48.23 29.55
C THR A 774 -33.50 -49.13 30.26
N PHE A 775 -33.95 -50.33 30.60
CA PHE A 775 -33.12 -51.35 31.25
C PHE A 775 -32.93 -52.50 30.29
N ARG A 776 -31.69 -53.03 30.25
CA ARG A 776 -31.32 -54.19 29.42
C ARG A 776 -30.20 -54.99 30.04
N ALA A 777 -30.30 -56.31 29.97
CA ALA A 777 -29.15 -57.19 30.25
C ALA A 777 -28.48 -57.63 28.94
N LYS A 778 -27.18 -57.82 28.94
CA LYS A 778 -26.41 -58.25 27.78
C LYS A 778 -26.50 -59.75 27.51
N ASP A 779 -26.86 -60.56 28.52
CA ASP A 779 -26.73 -62.01 28.60
C ASP A 779 -28.04 -62.73 28.86
N LYS A 780 -29.13 -62.02 29.24
CA LYS A 780 -30.44 -62.64 29.57
C LYS A 780 -31.60 -61.69 29.32
N ASN A 781 -32.84 -62.22 29.32
CA ASN A 781 -34.03 -61.40 29.48
C ASN A 781 -34.13 -60.92 30.92
N LEU A 782 -34.54 -59.66 31.13
CA LEU A 782 -34.81 -59.12 32.44
C LEU A 782 -36.14 -59.70 32.98
N GLU A 783 -36.11 -60.11 34.26
CA GLU A 783 -37.27 -60.60 35.02
C GLU A 783 -37.65 -59.56 36.09
N GLU A 784 -38.83 -59.75 36.74
CA GLU A 784 -39.34 -58.80 37.72
C GLU A 784 -38.43 -58.68 38.99
N ALA A 785 -37.55 -59.66 39.22
CA ALA A 785 -36.64 -59.68 40.33
C ALA A 785 -35.26 -59.00 40.05
N ASP A 786 -35.00 -58.65 38.80
CA ASP A 786 -33.77 -57.95 38.40
C ASP A 786 -33.87 -56.45 38.63
#